data_41d062baa6be1b8afd671a24460ef8b0
#
_entry.id   41d062baa6be1b8afd671a24460ef8b0
#
_cell.length_a   1.000
_cell.length_b   1.000
_cell.length_c   1.000
_cell.angle_alpha   90.00
_cell.angle_beta   90.00
_cell.angle_gamma   90.00
#
_symmetry.space_group_name_H-M   'P 1'
#
loop_
_entity.id
_entity.type
_entity.pdbx_description
1 polymer ?
#
loop_
_entity_poly.entity_id
_entity_poly.type
_entity_poly.pdbx_seq_one_letter_code
_entity_poly.pdbx_strand_id
1 'polypeptide(L)'
;MKNKIKSKMEKAKSKFKKSSLGEKVLIICMLGLIAIVFLAIVFFMYIVISAPNFTEEGLYASDASIIYYADGEEMARVGDKNREKVSYDELPEVFIDALLATEDSRFMEHSGIDLARFLKASVSQVLGNSEAGGASTLTMQVVKQTFTDDIASGIKGIIRKFTDIYMAVFKIEKKYTKEQIIEFYVNIPYLGAGTYGIEQAAQAYFGKNIGEVSLTEAAVIAGLFQAPDAFDPFSHPEKAENRRNQVLNLMSKHGYITDEEYEIAKNISVESLLIKAESSAMRNQGMIDTIIAEVRERTKQDPYLVAMKINSTFIKEKQEVINNINDGTSYNWPNEMIQTGIAVIDVETGSIVAVGAGRNKQSKLSWNFATQTERHPGSTAKPLFDYGPAIEYLNWGTGQMAIDDVHGYSGGGNVKNWDGGYKGIMTIKTALAASRNTTALQTFQAIPNKQINEFVTGLNLHPEYDSNDFINESHSIGGYTGESPLDIAAAYATFARGGIYIEPHSFTKVEFVDTGEVYTVTPEKRTVMKDSTAYMINMILRFAVTNGDIGAGSKSGTDVASKTGTSSVDRAHIKSLGLKGDVIGDSWQIVYSPDYVCTTWIGYKDIATKEYYLTNSVGSGARRVVSRLLTAGILETNSRFKQPSSVVTATIELETNPLKLASEYTPAKLKSVEYFRKGTAPSEVSFRFSKLENPTNLKIENSGGTTTLNWSGIPTPDAISSLYLTDYFNEGYGKRATKYLNRRYEYNIANIGSIGYQVYLNTGTATTDLGWTSNTTFKYTGTIPVGSKFIVKSSYSIFKANMSNGVEVQATANVPEAETTGWQASLQGGSCLTVKEFTDRLNNSNLVKVTENGIDITNSDYITITNSCEDSLNMQINCRSLGDEEYNITHIITNKQVGSSKTLTRQVKENC
;
A
#
# COMPACT_ATOMS: atom_id res chain seq x y z
N MET A 1 14.91 -79.52 5.08
CA MET A 1 15.04 -78.47 6.06
C MET A 1 13.71 -77.98 6.66
N LYS A 2 12.67 -77.68 5.89
CA LYS A 2 11.32 -77.25 6.34
C LYS A 2 10.65 -78.23 7.35
N ASN A 3 10.70 -79.56 7.14
CA ASN A 3 10.11 -80.53 8.05
C ASN A 3 10.79 -80.68 9.43
N LYS A 4 12.10 -80.51 9.49
CA LYS A 4 12.87 -80.48 10.75
C LYS A 4 12.58 -79.22 11.59
N ILE A 5 12.32 -78.06 10.93
CA ILE A 5 11.92 -76.77 11.58
C ILE A 5 10.50 -76.96 12.16
N LYS A 6 9.54 -77.47 11.35
CA LYS A 6 8.17 -77.66 11.76
C LYS A 6 8.02 -78.56 12.98
N SER A 7 8.75 -79.72 13.02
CA SER A 7 8.80 -80.61 14.16
C SER A 7 9.41 -80.03 15.42
N LYS A 8 10.46 -79.18 15.29
CA LYS A 8 11.00 -78.41 16.42
C LYS A 8 10.06 -77.35 16.96
N MET A 9 9.31 -76.64 16.06
CA MET A 9 8.28 -75.68 16.46
C MET A 9 7.10 -76.30 17.20
N GLU A 10 6.64 -77.52 16.75
CA GLU A 10 5.57 -78.21 17.44
C GLU A 10 5.99 -78.70 18.80
N LYS A 11 7.24 -79.25 18.99
CA LYS A 11 7.79 -79.56 20.30
C LYS A 11 7.90 -78.35 21.22
N ALA A 12 8.31 -77.18 20.69
CA ALA A 12 8.42 -75.96 21.47
C ALA A 12 7.02 -75.46 21.92
N LYS A 13 5.99 -75.51 21.01
CA LYS A 13 4.61 -75.17 21.37
C LYS A 13 4.03 -76.08 22.43
N SER A 14 4.32 -77.40 22.37
CA SER A 14 3.86 -78.43 23.36
C SER A 14 4.54 -78.15 24.74
N LYS A 15 5.83 -77.77 24.73
CA LYS A 15 6.58 -77.47 25.98
C LYS A 15 6.06 -76.20 26.61
N PHE A 16 5.84 -75.14 25.81
CA PHE A 16 5.26 -73.87 26.28
C PHE A 16 3.85 -74.04 26.88
N LYS A 17 3.01 -74.91 26.28
CA LYS A 17 1.65 -75.22 26.80
C LYS A 17 1.67 -75.86 28.18
N LYS A 18 2.71 -76.63 28.51
CA LYS A 18 2.88 -77.41 29.78
C LYS A 18 3.62 -76.61 30.87
N SER A 19 4.24 -75.43 30.54
CA SER A 19 4.97 -74.63 31.48
C SER A 19 4.07 -73.88 32.49
N SER A 20 4.61 -73.58 33.68
CA SER A 20 3.91 -72.81 34.69
C SER A 20 3.68 -71.37 34.22
N LEU A 21 2.83 -70.60 34.90
CA LEU A 21 2.49 -69.21 34.50
C LEU A 21 3.81 -68.31 34.53
N GLY A 22 4.67 -68.50 35.55
CA GLY A 22 5.92 -67.79 35.68
C GLY A 22 6.92 -68.09 34.54
N GLU A 23 7.05 -69.36 34.16
CA GLU A 23 7.87 -69.81 33.02
C GLU A 23 7.34 -69.24 31.67
N LYS A 24 6.03 -69.19 31.47
CA LYS A 24 5.43 -68.57 30.28
C LYS A 24 5.73 -67.08 30.19
N VAL A 25 5.59 -66.35 31.30
CA VAL A 25 5.97 -64.92 31.37
C VAL A 25 7.45 -64.73 31.05
N LEU A 26 8.34 -65.54 31.63
CA LEU A 26 9.77 -65.48 31.37
C LEU A 26 10.12 -65.74 29.89
N ILE A 27 9.50 -66.78 29.29
CA ILE A 27 9.69 -67.07 27.86
C ILE A 27 9.18 -65.95 26.97
N ILE A 28 8.01 -65.35 27.28
CA ILE A 28 7.49 -64.19 26.54
C ILE A 28 8.42 -62.98 26.68
N CYS A 29 8.90 -62.72 27.88
CA CYS A 29 9.88 -61.65 28.12
C CYS A 29 11.21 -61.87 27.38
N MET A 30 11.71 -63.14 27.38
CA MET A 30 12.93 -63.48 26.61
C MET A 30 12.71 -63.34 25.09
N LEU A 31 11.56 -63.80 24.56
CA LEU A 31 11.23 -63.62 23.14
C LEU A 31 11.02 -62.16 22.78
N GLY A 32 10.40 -61.41 23.66
CA GLY A 32 10.29 -59.94 23.52
C GLY A 32 11.66 -59.24 23.48
N LEU A 33 12.55 -59.62 24.41
CA LEU A 33 13.93 -59.11 24.44
C LEU A 33 14.71 -59.44 23.15
N ILE A 34 14.60 -60.70 22.68
CA ILE A 34 15.24 -61.13 21.43
C ILE A 34 14.68 -60.36 20.23
N ALA A 35 13.36 -60.16 20.19
CA ALA A 35 12.75 -59.36 19.14
C ALA A 35 13.19 -57.89 19.16
N ILE A 36 13.27 -57.30 20.34
CA ILE A 36 13.82 -55.90 20.54
C ILE A 36 15.26 -55.84 20.06
N VAL A 37 16.13 -56.80 20.48
CA VAL A 37 17.52 -56.84 20.03
C VAL A 37 17.63 -57.02 18.52
N PHE A 38 16.82 -57.90 17.94
CA PHE A 38 16.77 -58.10 16.49
C PHE A 38 16.37 -56.84 15.75
N LEU A 39 15.31 -56.15 16.22
CA LEU A 39 14.86 -54.87 15.65
C LEU A 39 15.92 -53.77 15.77
N ALA A 40 16.63 -53.75 16.94
CA ALA A 40 17.73 -52.82 17.15
C ALA A 40 18.90 -53.06 16.18
N ILE A 41 19.24 -54.35 15.92
CA ILE A 41 20.28 -54.68 14.93
C ILE A 41 19.85 -54.26 13.51
N VAL A 42 18.61 -54.54 13.13
CA VAL A 42 18.07 -54.16 11.81
C VAL A 42 18.06 -52.61 11.67
N PHE A 43 17.66 -51.93 12.73
CA PHE A 43 17.68 -50.45 12.76
C PHE A 43 19.13 -49.92 12.65
N PHE A 44 20.07 -50.50 13.41
CA PHE A 44 21.47 -50.11 13.31
C PHE A 44 22.05 -50.38 11.93
N MET A 45 21.77 -51.55 11.35
CA MET A 45 22.19 -51.82 9.95
C MET A 45 21.62 -50.82 8.96
N TYR A 46 20.36 -50.40 9.12
CA TYR A 46 19.75 -49.37 8.33
C TYR A 46 20.52 -48.03 8.45
N ILE A 47 20.85 -47.60 9.69
CA ILE A 47 21.68 -46.40 9.94
C ILE A 47 23.01 -46.49 9.25
N VAL A 48 23.74 -47.62 9.37
CA VAL A 48 25.05 -47.82 8.73
C VAL A 48 24.99 -47.71 7.21
N ILE A 49 23.92 -48.26 6.59
CA ILE A 49 23.79 -48.28 5.12
C ILE A 49 23.34 -46.90 4.60
N SER A 50 22.51 -46.21 5.35
CA SER A 50 21.93 -44.92 4.95
C SER A 50 22.82 -43.72 5.35
N ALA A 51 23.87 -43.93 6.19
CA ALA A 51 24.73 -42.85 6.61
C ALA A 51 25.54 -42.25 5.44
N PRO A 52 25.59 -40.92 5.30
CA PRO A 52 26.33 -40.25 4.23
C PRO A 52 27.84 -40.53 4.33
N ASN A 53 28.53 -40.40 3.19
CA ASN A 53 29.97 -40.52 3.18
C ASN A 53 30.63 -39.24 3.72
N PHE A 54 31.52 -39.39 4.66
CA PHE A 54 32.28 -38.27 5.18
C PHE A 54 33.49 -37.99 4.26
N THR A 55 33.58 -36.77 3.72
CA THR A 55 34.75 -36.24 3.01
C THR A 55 35.15 -34.89 3.60
N GLU A 56 36.43 -34.58 3.67
CA GLU A 56 36.89 -33.24 4.10
C GLU A 56 36.49 -32.13 3.12
N GLU A 57 36.43 -32.45 1.82
CA GLU A 57 35.97 -31.53 0.80
C GLU A 57 34.50 -31.10 1.06
N GLY A 58 33.69 -32.00 1.59
CA GLY A 58 32.29 -31.68 1.99
C GLY A 58 32.16 -30.79 3.23
N LEU A 59 33.24 -30.60 4.02
CA LEU A 59 33.26 -29.68 5.15
C LEU A 59 33.47 -28.23 4.76
N TYR A 60 34.10 -27.98 3.64
CA TYR A 60 34.50 -26.66 3.20
C TYR A 60 33.82 -26.34 1.89
N ALA A 61 33.06 -25.25 1.88
CA ALA A 61 32.26 -24.85 0.74
C ALA A 61 33.03 -24.80 -0.58
N SER A 62 32.34 -25.16 -1.62
CA SER A 62 32.65 -24.99 -3.01
C SER A 62 32.81 -23.49 -3.39
N ASP A 63 32.87 -23.19 -4.68
CA ASP A 63 32.96 -21.84 -5.24
C ASP A 63 31.90 -20.87 -4.67
N ALA A 64 32.19 -19.55 -4.71
CA ALA A 64 31.23 -18.54 -4.30
C ALA A 64 29.94 -18.59 -5.14
N SER A 65 28.80 -18.38 -4.50
CA SER A 65 27.57 -18.14 -5.22
C SER A 65 27.59 -16.75 -5.87
N ILE A 66 27.07 -16.67 -7.09
CA ILE A 66 26.98 -15.43 -7.86
C ILE A 66 25.52 -15.04 -7.99
N ILE A 67 25.22 -13.82 -7.60
CA ILE A 67 23.88 -13.22 -7.75
C ILE A 67 23.94 -12.25 -8.93
N TYR A 68 22.97 -12.33 -9.82
CA TYR A 68 22.82 -11.46 -10.99
C TYR A 68 21.59 -10.57 -10.86
N TYR A 69 21.67 -9.35 -11.37
CA TYR A 69 20.51 -8.50 -11.62
C TYR A 69 19.57 -9.09 -12.67
N ALA A 70 18.40 -8.50 -12.84
CA ALA A 70 17.41 -8.93 -13.83
C ALA A 70 17.92 -8.90 -15.28
N ASP A 71 18.85 -8.02 -15.60
CA ASP A 71 19.51 -7.90 -16.91
C ASP A 71 20.68 -8.86 -17.14
N GLY A 72 21.08 -9.63 -16.09
CA GLY A 72 22.19 -10.56 -16.13
C GLY A 72 23.54 -9.97 -15.73
N GLU A 73 23.63 -8.67 -15.37
CA GLU A 73 24.84 -8.09 -14.76
C GLU A 73 25.11 -8.73 -13.40
N GLU A 74 26.37 -9.00 -13.08
CA GLU A 74 26.75 -9.51 -11.76
C GLU A 74 26.46 -8.48 -10.67
N MET A 75 25.67 -8.88 -9.68
CA MET A 75 25.29 -8.05 -8.54
C MET A 75 26.25 -8.22 -7.36
N ALA A 76 26.50 -9.47 -7.00
CA ALA A 76 27.30 -9.81 -5.82
C ALA A 76 27.81 -11.23 -5.88
N ARG A 77 28.88 -11.48 -5.10
CA ARG A 77 29.39 -12.82 -4.77
C ARG A 77 29.18 -13.05 -3.28
N VAL A 78 28.68 -14.21 -2.93
CA VAL A 78 28.45 -14.62 -1.54
C VAL A 78 29.07 -15.99 -1.30
N GLY A 79 29.58 -16.25 -0.10
CA GLY A 79 30.24 -17.52 0.20
C GLY A 79 31.65 -17.62 -0.40
N ASP A 80 32.46 -16.56 -0.32
CA ASP A 80 33.79 -16.49 -0.93
C ASP A 80 34.73 -17.64 -0.55
N LYS A 81 35.59 -18.06 -1.49
CA LYS A 81 36.64 -19.09 -1.30
C LYS A 81 37.64 -18.79 -0.16
N ASN A 82 37.76 -17.53 0.23
CA ASN A 82 38.63 -17.08 1.30
C ASN A 82 37.91 -17.16 2.67
N ARG A 83 37.34 -18.31 3.04
CA ARG A 83 37.17 -18.60 4.46
C ARG A 83 38.55 -18.74 4.99
N GLU A 84 39.00 -17.77 5.75
CA GLU A 84 40.19 -17.90 6.57
C GLU A 84 39.92 -19.03 7.59
N LYS A 85 40.42 -20.23 7.27
CA LYS A 85 40.38 -21.36 8.16
C LYS A 85 41.25 -21.01 9.34
N VAL A 86 40.70 -21.08 10.52
CA VAL A 86 41.48 -21.01 11.74
C VAL A 86 41.90 -22.42 12.12
N SER A 87 43.20 -22.65 12.23
CA SER A 87 43.73 -23.87 12.79
C SER A 87 43.54 -23.87 14.31
N TYR A 88 43.57 -25.05 14.93
CA TYR A 88 43.41 -25.14 16.38
C TYR A 88 44.45 -24.31 17.14
N ASP A 89 45.70 -24.27 16.65
CA ASP A 89 46.82 -23.55 17.27
C ASP A 89 46.64 -22.01 17.22
N GLU A 90 45.76 -21.49 16.36
CA GLU A 90 45.43 -20.07 16.28
C GLU A 90 44.29 -19.68 17.22
N LEU A 91 43.62 -20.66 17.84
CA LEU A 91 42.54 -20.40 18.78
C LEU A 91 43.09 -19.96 20.14
N PRO A 92 42.63 -18.83 20.68
CA PRO A 92 43.00 -18.44 22.02
C PRO A 92 42.37 -19.39 23.05
N GLU A 93 43.10 -19.75 24.09
CA GLU A 93 42.64 -20.64 25.14
C GLU A 93 41.29 -20.20 25.72
N VAL A 94 41.12 -18.91 25.93
CA VAL A 94 39.89 -18.29 26.45
C VAL A 94 38.66 -18.60 25.58
N PHE A 95 38.80 -18.71 24.25
CA PHE A 95 37.73 -19.08 23.37
C PHE A 95 37.44 -20.59 23.41
N ILE A 96 38.49 -21.42 23.44
CA ILE A 96 38.34 -22.88 23.58
C ILE A 96 37.57 -23.20 24.87
N ASP A 97 37.93 -22.56 25.96
CA ASP A 97 37.28 -22.71 27.26
C ASP A 97 35.81 -22.26 27.25
N ALA A 98 35.51 -21.11 26.61
CA ALA A 98 34.15 -20.63 26.46
C ALA A 98 33.29 -21.60 25.63
N LEU A 99 33.86 -22.14 24.55
CA LEU A 99 33.21 -23.12 23.69
C LEU A 99 32.93 -24.43 24.45
N LEU A 100 33.95 -24.99 25.08
CA LEU A 100 33.84 -26.26 25.83
C LEU A 100 32.88 -26.12 27.01
N ALA A 101 32.99 -25.05 27.78
CA ALA A 101 32.09 -24.79 28.92
C ALA A 101 30.61 -24.75 28.47
N THR A 102 30.34 -24.24 27.28
CA THR A 102 28.99 -23.99 26.78
C THR A 102 28.40 -25.20 26.06
N GLU A 103 29.15 -25.81 25.14
CA GLU A 103 28.67 -26.84 24.25
C GLU A 103 28.92 -28.27 24.78
N ASP A 104 30.11 -28.54 25.26
CA ASP A 104 30.50 -29.90 25.67
C ASP A 104 31.64 -29.90 26.66
N SER A 105 31.37 -29.63 27.95
CA SER A 105 32.37 -29.46 28.99
C SER A 105 33.24 -30.71 29.28
N ARG A 106 32.85 -31.90 28.77
CA ARG A 106 33.61 -33.15 28.87
C ARG A 106 34.09 -33.67 27.51
N PHE A 107 34.15 -32.76 26.51
CA PHE A 107 34.54 -33.15 25.15
C PHE A 107 35.84 -33.94 25.08
N MET A 108 36.84 -33.57 25.85
CA MET A 108 38.13 -34.24 25.88
C MET A 108 38.10 -35.64 26.54
N GLU A 109 37.01 -35.99 27.25
CA GLU A 109 36.92 -37.24 28.06
C GLU A 109 36.19 -38.37 27.33
N HIS A 110 35.36 -38.06 26.31
CA HIS A 110 34.54 -39.05 25.60
C HIS A 110 34.93 -39.18 24.13
N SER A 111 34.49 -40.27 23.47
CA SER A 111 34.77 -40.55 22.06
C SER A 111 33.47 -40.42 21.21
N GLY A 112 33.05 -39.21 20.94
CA GLY A 112 31.89 -38.87 20.06
C GLY A 112 30.55 -38.90 20.74
N ILE A 113 30.37 -39.56 21.86
CA ILE A 113 29.12 -39.56 22.65
C ILE A 113 29.47 -39.53 24.16
N ASP A 114 28.87 -38.61 24.87
CA ASP A 114 28.83 -38.61 26.32
C ASP A 114 27.65 -39.47 26.78
N LEU A 115 27.93 -40.74 27.05
CA LEU A 115 26.92 -41.75 27.39
C LEU A 115 26.14 -41.36 28.66
N ALA A 116 26.82 -40.81 29.68
CA ALA A 116 26.20 -40.43 30.95
C ALA A 116 25.22 -39.26 30.76
N ARG A 117 25.63 -38.23 30.00
CA ARG A 117 24.80 -37.08 29.64
C ARG A 117 23.62 -37.50 28.71
N PHE A 118 23.88 -38.39 27.76
CA PHE A 118 22.86 -38.93 26.85
C PHE A 118 21.78 -39.72 27.62
N LEU A 119 22.15 -40.62 28.52
CA LEU A 119 21.20 -41.38 29.33
C LEU A 119 20.39 -40.47 30.25
N LYS A 120 21.03 -39.49 30.90
CA LYS A 120 20.35 -38.51 31.77
C LYS A 120 19.30 -37.71 30.98
N ALA A 121 19.68 -37.20 29.83
CA ALA A 121 18.76 -36.40 28.98
C ALA A 121 17.61 -37.29 28.44
N SER A 122 17.88 -38.52 28.03
CA SER A 122 16.87 -39.45 27.55
C SER A 122 15.81 -39.80 28.61
N VAL A 123 16.26 -40.06 29.85
CA VAL A 123 15.37 -40.33 30.99
C VAL A 123 14.54 -39.09 31.36
N SER A 124 15.17 -37.92 31.41
CA SER A 124 14.47 -36.66 31.69
C SER A 124 13.39 -36.33 30.65
N GLN A 125 13.66 -36.60 29.38
CA GLN A 125 12.70 -36.40 28.31
C GLN A 125 11.48 -37.33 28.43
N VAL A 126 11.72 -38.60 28.81
CA VAL A 126 10.63 -39.55 29.07
C VAL A 126 9.79 -39.13 30.28
N LEU A 127 10.43 -38.51 31.30
CA LEU A 127 9.76 -38.04 32.52
C LEU A 127 9.10 -36.65 32.35
N GLY A 128 9.15 -36.07 31.15
CA GLY A 128 8.52 -34.77 30.83
C GLY A 128 9.25 -33.57 31.43
N ASN A 129 10.50 -33.70 31.86
CA ASN A 129 11.30 -32.61 32.40
C ASN A 129 12.23 -32.04 31.31
N SER A 130 11.91 -30.82 30.80
CA SER A 130 12.63 -30.17 29.70
C SER A 130 13.96 -29.50 30.13
N GLU A 131 14.26 -29.43 31.41
CA GLU A 131 15.45 -28.73 31.95
C GLU A 131 16.78 -29.52 31.90
N ALA A 132 16.77 -30.72 31.36
CA ALA A 132 17.91 -31.64 31.44
C ALA A 132 19.09 -31.35 30.49
N GLY A 133 19.14 -30.22 29.82
CA GLY A 133 20.21 -29.82 28.90
C GLY A 133 20.33 -30.69 27.64
N GLY A 134 21.01 -30.21 26.60
CA GLY A 134 21.22 -30.93 25.34
C GLY A 134 22.12 -32.16 25.51
N ALA A 135 21.79 -33.30 24.86
CA ALA A 135 22.58 -34.53 24.86
C ALA A 135 23.54 -34.64 23.65
N SER A 136 23.67 -33.64 22.83
CA SER A 136 24.54 -33.64 21.64
C SER A 136 25.97 -33.25 22.07
N THR A 137 26.93 -33.91 21.50
CA THR A 137 28.38 -33.60 21.66
C THR A 137 28.83 -32.70 20.52
N LEU A 138 29.98 -32.05 20.65
CA LEU A 138 30.61 -31.26 19.59
C LEU A 138 30.74 -32.08 18.30
N THR A 139 31.24 -33.32 18.40
CA THR A 139 31.39 -34.22 17.25
C THR A 139 30.03 -34.50 16.55
N MET A 140 28.95 -34.68 17.32
CA MET A 140 27.60 -34.88 16.74
C MET A 140 27.07 -33.60 16.07
N GLN A 141 27.46 -32.45 16.60
CA GLN A 141 27.07 -31.17 16.01
C GLN A 141 27.80 -30.91 14.67
N VAL A 142 29.07 -31.28 14.55
CA VAL A 142 29.81 -31.26 13.26
C VAL A 142 29.08 -32.12 12.22
N VAL A 143 28.66 -33.34 12.60
CA VAL A 143 27.88 -34.18 11.67
C VAL A 143 26.57 -33.55 11.25
N LYS A 144 25.84 -33.03 12.24
CA LYS A 144 24.53 -32.40 12.02
C LYS A 144 24.62 -31.21 11.06
N GLN A 145 25.61 -30.34 11.24
CA GLN A 145 25.80 -29.13 10.46
C GLN A 145 26.24 -29.39 9.02
N THR A 146 26.87 -30.53 8.75
CA THR A 146 27.49 -30.80 7.44
C THR A 146 26.79 -31.87 6.63
N PHE A 147 26.27 -32.92 7.28
CA PHE A 147 25.89 -34.16 6.60
C PHE A 147 24.43 -34.59 6.81
N THR A 148 23.71 -34.00 7.73
CA THR A 148 22.34 -34.44 8.05
C THR A 148 21.34 -33.28 7.97
N ASP A 149 20.09 -33.61 7.63
CA ASP A 149 18.99 -32.64 7.50
C ASP A 149 18.60 -32.06 8.87
N ASP A 150 18.76 -30.76 9.04
CA ASP A 150 18.55 -30.06 10.30
C ASP A 150 17.06 -29.99 10.72
N ILE A 151 16.14 -30.11 9.77
CA ILE A 151 14.68 -29.89 9.97
C ILE A 151 13.94 -31.21 10.29
N ALA A 152 14.64 -32.35 10.39
CA ALA A 152 14.02 -33.65 10.60
C ALA A 152 13.32 -33.74 11.96
N SER A 153 12.00 -34.06 11.97
CA SER A 153 11.18 -34.25 13.15
C SER A 153 10.53 -35.64 13.18
N GLY A 154 9.98 -36.04 14.32
CA GLY A 154 9.34 -37.33 14.48
C GLY A 154 10.31 -38.50 14.25
N ILE A 155 9.89 -39.53 13.52
CA ILE A 155 10.71 -40.74 13.24
C ILE A 155 11.96 -40.38 12.44
N LYS A 156 11.89 -39.46 11.50
CA LYS A 156 13.05 -38.97 10.73
C LYS A 156 14.08 -38.30 11.65
N GLY A 157 13.63 -37.51 12.63
CA GLY A 157 14.49 -36.90 13.64
C GLY A 157 15.21 -37.94 14.52
N ILE A 158 14.53 -39.06 14.87
CA ILE A 158 15.16 -40.16 15.59
C ILE A 158 16.24 -40.83 14.72
N ILE A 159 15.93 -41.16 13.48
CA ILE A 159 16.90 -41.74 12.53
C ILE A 159 18.12 -40.84 12.40
N ARG A 160 17.91 -39.51 12.15
CA ARG A 160 18.98 -38.54 12.08
C ARG A 160 19.85 -38.58 13.33
N LYS A 161 19.28 -38.50 14.54
CA LYS A 161 20.00 -38.49 15.79
C LYS A 161 20.92 -39.74 15.97
N PHE A 162 20.44 -40.91 15.57
CA PHE A 162 21.24 -42.14 15.59
C PHE A 162 22.31 -42.16 14.48
N THR A 163 22.01 -41.54 13.32
CA THR A 163 23.01 -41.33 12.26
C THR A 163 24.15 -40.41 12.74
N ASP A 164 23.81 -39.30 13.42
CA ASP A 164 24.77 -38.38 14.01
C ASP A 164 25.67 -39.09 15.00
N ILE A 165 25.11 -39.91 15.90
CA ILE A 165 25.87 -40.73 16.85
C ILE A 165 26.79 -41.73 16.13
N TYR A 166 26.27 -42.46 15.14
CA TYR A 166 27.08 -43.41 14.37
C TYR A 166 28.25 -42.73 13.67
N MET A 167 28.00 -41.65 12.98
CA MET A 167 29.01 -40.87 12.26
C MET A 167 30.06 -40.29 13.24
N ALA A 168 29.59 -39.67 14.33
CA ALA A 168 30.46 -39.11 15.36
C ALA A 168 31.44 -40.20 15.93
N VAL A 169 30.88 -41.33 16.41
CA VAL A 169 31.69 -42.36 17.12
C VAL A 169 32.53 -43.21 16.17
N PHE A 170 31.96 -43.62 15.02
CA PHE A 170 32.61 -44.62 14.17
C PHE A 170 33.32 -44.07 12.94
N LYS A 171 33.06 -42.81 12.57
CA LYS A 171 33.68 -42.16 11.40
C LYS A 171 34.64 -41.04 11.83
N ILE A 172 34.15 -40.03 12.59
CA ILE A 172 34.93 -38.82 12.87
C ILE A 172 35.97 -39.09 14.00
N GLU A 173 35.53 -39.48 15.16
CA GLU A 173 36.45 -39.70 16.31
C GLU A 173 37.50 -40.81 16.11
N LYS A 174 37.31 -41.69 15.10
CA LYS A 174 38.32 -42.69 14.72
C LYS A 174 39.37 -42.16 13.76
N LYS A 175 39.07 -41.06 13.07
CA LYS A 175 39.94 -40.53 12.00
C LYS A 175 40.66 -39.26 12.41
N TYR A 176 40.02 -38.43 13.26
CA TYR A 176 40.48 -37.09 13.60
C TYR A 176 40.72 -36.94 15.10
N THR A 177 41.71 -36.10 15.47
CA THR A 177 41.97 -35.73 16.87
C THR A 177 40.90 -34.77 17.41
N LYS A 178 40.89 -34.57 18.72
CA LYS A 178 39.96 -33.61 19.37
C LYS A 178 40.18 -32.20 18.88
N GLU A 179 41.42 -31.80 18.70
CA GLU A 179 41.81 -30.50 18.17
C GLU A 179 41.28 -30.31 16.75
N GLN A 180 41.43 -31.30 15.87
CA GLN A 180 40.88 -31.25 14.51
C GLN A 180 39.33 -31.20 14.50
N ILE A 181 38.65 -31.85 15.44
CA ILE A 181 37.20 -31.80 15.54
C ILE A 181 36.73 -30.40 15.99
N ILE A 182 37.45 -29.76 16.93
CA ILE A 182 37.19 -28.36 17.30
C ILE A 182 37.42 -27.46 16.09
N GLU A 183 38.53 -27.64 15.37
CA GLU A 183 38.81 -26.88 14.15
C GLU A 183 37.66 -26.98 13.12
N PHE A 184 37.11 -28.17 12.86
CA PHE A 184 35.95 -28.35 12.00
C PHE A 184 34.72 -27.63 12.55
N TYR A 185 34.47 -27.79 13.86
CA TYR A 185 33.29 -27.21 14.50
C TYR A 185 33.27 -25.69 14.44
N VAL A 186 34.38 -25.01 14.60
CA VAL A 186 34.46 -23.56 14.71
C VAL A 186 34.47 -22.84 13.32
N ASN A 187 34.89 -23.56 12.26
CA ASN A 187 35.01 -23.00 10.92
C ASN A 187 33.73 -23.10 10.05
N ILE A 188 32.75 -23.93 10.46
CA ILE A 188 31.60 -24.27 9.63
C ILE A 188 30.36 -23.39 9.91
N PRO A 189 29.92 -23.20 11.17
CA PRO A 189 28.57 -22.71 11.44
C PRO A 189 28.38 -21.25 11.10
N TYR A 190 27.14 -20.94 10.77
CA TYR A 190 26.65 -19.57 10.73
C TYR A 190 26.60 -19.00 12.16
N LEU A 191 27.16 -17.80 12.36
CA LEU A 191 27.28 -17.14 13.65
C LEU A 191 26.65 -15.75 13.71
N GLY A 192 25.63 -15.49 12.88
CA GLY A 192 24.97 -14.18 12.81
C GLY A 192 25.69 -13.22 11.88
N ALA A 193 25.06 -12.06 11.60
CA ALA A 193 25.64 -11.00 10.77
C ALA A 193 26.17 -11.46 9.40
N GLY A 194 25.65 -12.58 8.85
CA GLY A 194 26.13 -13.16 7.58
C GLY A 194 27.52 -13.75 7.66
N THR A 195 27.99 -14.12 8.85
CA THR A 195 29.32 -14.69 9.08
C THR A 195 29.26 -16.21 9.24
N TYR A 196 30.25 -16.88 8.66
CA TYR A 196 30.44 -18.32 8.77
C TYR A 196 31.83 -18.63 9.28
N GLY A 197 31.89 -19.34 10.41
CA GLY A 197 33.12 -19.56 11.17
C GLY A 197 33.48 -18.37 12.06
N ILE A 198 34.31 -18.69 13.07
CA ILE A 198 34.62 -17.75 14.14
C ILE A 198 35.52 -16.58 13.73
N GLU A 199 36.40 -16.77 12.74
CA GLU A 199 37.25 -15.69 12.25
C GLU A 199 36.41 -14.56 11.65
N GLN A 200 35.50 -14.92 10.73
CA GLN A 200 34.59 -13.93 10.16
C GLN A 200 33.69 -13.29 11.22
N ALA A 201 33.27 -14.05 12.23
CA ALA A 201 32.48 -13.50 13.33
C ALA A 201 33.28 -12.50 14.17
N ALA A 202 34.53 -12.83 14.55
CA ALA A 202 35.42 -11.93 15.28
C ALA A 202 35.69 -10.64 14.50
N GLN A 203 35.95 -10.75 13.19
CA GLN A 203 36.17 -9.62 12.31
C GLN A 203 34.92 -8.76 12.19
N ALA A 204 33.74 -9.37 11.95
CA ALA A 204 32.50 -8.64 11.73
C ALA A 204 31.99 -7.93 12.99
N TYR A 205 32.11 -8.56 14.15
CA TYR A 205 31.61 -7.99 15.40
C TYR A 205 32.62 -7.06 16.06
N PHE A 206 33.93 -7.44 16.09
CA PHE A 206 34.93 -6.76 16.88
C PHE A 206 36.09 -6.15 16.09
N GLY A 207 36.18 -6.43 14.78
CA GLY A 207 37.27 -5.94 13.92
C GLY A 207 38.62 -6.54 14.27
N LYS A 208 38.66 -7.77 14.82
CA LYS A 208 39.83 -8.48 15.32
C LYS A 208 39.93 -9.86 14.71
N ASN A 209 41.16 -10.41 14.64
CA ASN A 209 41.37 -11.83 14.44
C ASN A 209 40.91 -12.60 15.69
N ILE A 210 40.46 -13.86 15.49
CA ILE A 210 39.98 -14.67 16.61
C ILE A 210 41.04 -14.84 17.69
N GLY A 211 42.32 -14.88 17.33
CA GLY A 211 43.45 -14.97 18.26
C GLY A 211 43.59 -13.76 19.20
N GLU A 212 42.93 -12.63 18.90
CA GLU A 212 43.06 -11.38 19.66
C GLU A 212 41.83 -11.08 20.54
N VAL A 213 40.82 -11.99 20.55
CA VAL A 213 39.59 -11.75 21.31
C VAL A 213 39.81 -11.84 22.81
N SER A 214 39.17 -10.93 23.53
CA SER A 214 39.14 -10.94 25.00
C SER A 214 38.16 -12.00 25.53
N LEU A 215 38.20 -12.26 26.84
CA LEU A 215 37.26 -13.15 27.52
C LEU A 215 35.79 -12.80 27.21
N THR A 216 35.43 -11.51 27.23
CA THR A 216 34.07 -11.06 26.98
C THR A 216 33.66 -11.31 25.54
N GLU A 217 34.52 -11.00 24.57
CA GLU A 217 34.30 -11.23 23.15
C GLU A 217 34.23 -12.73 22.83
N ALA A 218 35.10 -13.54 23.37
CA ALA A 218 35.07 -15.00 23.25
C ALA A 218 33.75 -15.59 23.76
N ALA A 219 33.27 -15.12 24.91
CA ALA A 219 31.98 -15.54 25.47
C ALA A 219 30.78 -15.12 24.61
N VAL A 220 30.84 -13.95 23.93
CA VAL A 220 29.83 -13.55 22.96
C VAL A 220 29.81 -14.52 21.78
N ILE A 221 30.97 -14.78 21.14
CA ILE A 221 31.05 -15.70 19.99
C ILE A 221 30.58 -17.10 20.37
N ALA A 222 31.05 -17.65 21.50
CA ALA A 222 30.63 -18.96 22.00
C ALA A 222 29.10 -19.01 22.26
N GLY A 223 28.49 -17.91 22.63
CA GLY A 223 27.07 -17.81 22.85
C GLY A 223 26.23 -17.91 21.56
N LEU A 224 26.79 -17.52 20.41
CA LEU A 224 26.09 -17.50 19.10
C LEU A 224 25.82 -18.90 18.55
N PHE A 225 26.61 -19.89 18.87
CA PHE A 225 26.46 -21.28 18.36
C PHE A 225 25.06 -21.88 18.61
N GLN A 226 24.37 -21.45 19.66
CA GLN A 226 23.04 -21.97 20.01
C GLN A 226 21.92 -21.44 19.08
N ALA A 227 21.88 -20.13 18.83
CA ALA A 227 20.86 -19.47 18.05
C ALA A 227 21.40 -18.13 17.53
N PRO A 228 22.19 -18.12 16.46
CA PRO A 228 22.95 -16.95 16.01
C PRO A 228 22.07 -15.73 15.72
N ASP A 229 20.93 -15.89 15.04
CA ASP A 229 20.04 -14.77 14.74
C ASP A 229 19.33 -14.23 15.99
N ALA A 230 19.00 -15.09 16.95
CA ALA A 230 18.34 -14.68 18.19
C ALA A 230 19.26 -13.91 19.14
N PHE A 231 20.58 -14.19 19.06
CA PHE A 231 21.62 -13.60 19.89
C PHE A 231 22.59 -12.70 19.13
N ASP A 232 22.25 -12.35 17.87
CA ASP A 232 23.07 -11.43 17.07
C ASP A 232 23.27 -10.09 17.81
N PRO A 233 24.51 -9.72 18.16
CA PRO A 233 24.81 -8.51 18.93
C PRO A 233 24.37 -7.21 18.26
N PHE A 234 24.38 -7.12 16.93
CA PHE A 234 23.92 -5.93 16.20
C PHE A 234 22.41 -5.79 16.24
N SER A 235 21.69 -6.91 16.12
CA SER A 235 20.22 -6.91 16.05
C SER A 235 19.56 -6.95 17.42
N HIS A 236 20.16 -7.67 18.37
CA HIS A 236 19.63 -7.97 19.71
C HIS A 236 20.67 -7.84 20.83
N PRO A 237 21.27 -6.66 21.05
CA PRO A 237 22.38 -6.48 22.01
C PRO A 237 22.07 -6.96 23.43
N GLU A 238 20.86 -6.70 23.95
CA GLU A 238 20.45 -7.17 25.29
C GLU A 238 20.36 -8.69 25.39
N LYS A 239 19.86 -9.37 24.35
CA LYS A 239 19.79 -10.84 24.32
C LYS A 239 21.19 -11.43 24.19
N ALA A 240 22.06 -10.81 23.39
CA ALA A 240 23.46 -11.18 23.26
C ALA A 240 24.18 -11.03 24.60
N GLU A 241 23.94 -9.95 25.34
CA GLU A 241 24.51 -9.72 26.67
C GLU A 241 24.03 -10.76 27.68
N ASN A 242 22.73 -11.05 27.69
CA ASN A 242 22.19 -12.10 28.56
C ASN A 242 22.78 -13.48 28.23
N ARG A 243 22.97 -13.79 26.96
CA ARG A 243 23.55 -15.04 26.49
C ARG A 243 25.04 -15.13 26.83
N ARG A 244 25.81 -14.06 26.62
CA ARG A 244 27.22 -13.93 27.06
C ARG A 244 27.36 -14.19 28.57
N ASN A 245 26.46 -13.61 29.37
CA ASN A 245 26.47 -13.83 30.81
C ASN A 245 26.20 -15.28 31.19
N GLN A 246 25.37 -16.01 30.44
CA GLN A 246 25.19 -17.45 30.63
C GLN A 246 26.47 -18.23 30.32
N VAL A 247 27.19 -17.87 29.24
CA VAL A 247 28.47 -18.49 28.87
C VAL A 247 29.51 -18.26 29.97
N LEU A 248 29.71 -17.03 30.43
CA LEU A 248 30.62 -16.68 31.50
C LEU A 248 30.29 -17.43 32.78
N ASN A 249 29.02 -17.58 33.15
CA ASN A 249 28.60 -18.36 34.30
C ASN A 249 28.93 -19.86 34.16
N LEU A 250 28.82 -20.41 32.94
CA LEU A 250 29.24 -21.79 32.68
C LEU A 250 30.77 -21.94 32.79
N MET A 251 31.55 -20.98 32.30
CA MET A 251 32.99 -20.95 32.40
C MET A 251 33.44 -20.93 33.88
N SER A 252 32.86 -20.03 34.72
CA SER A 252 33.15 -20.01 36.18
C SER A 252 32.73 -21.32 36.83
N LYS A 253 31.52 -21.84 36.54
CA LYS A 253 31.04 -23.11 37.13
C LYS A 253 31.91 -24.32 36.79
N HIS A 254 32.53 -24.33 35.61
CA HIS A 254 33.43 -25.41 35.19
C HIS A 254 34.91 -25.15 35.55
N GLY A 255 35.23 -24.00 36.16
CA GLY A 255 36.57 -23.66 36.66
C GLY A 255 37.54 -23.16 35.61
N TYR A 256 37.01 -22.71 34.45
CA TYR A 256 37.81 -22.09 33.38
C TYR A 256 38.18 -20.63 33.69
N ILE A 257 37.34 -19.94 34.46
CA ILE A 257 37.58 -18.56 34.91
C ILE A 257 37.29 -18.45 36.42
N THR A 258 37.90 -17.47 37.05
CA THR A 258 37.63 -17.11 38.45
C THR A 258 36.32 -16.30 38.56
N ASP A 259 35.79 -16.23 39.79
CA ASP A 259 34.60 -15.37 40.04
C ASP A 259 34.91 -13.90 39.84
N GLU A 260 36.14 -13.45 40.04
CA GLU A 260 36.56 -12.08 39.77
C GLU A 260 36.58 -11.77 38.27
N GLU A 261 37.12 -12.64 37.44
CA GLU A 261 37.08 -12.53 35.98
C GLU A 261 35.65 -12.54 35.43
N TYR A 262 34.80 -13.40 36.02
CA TYR A 262 33.37 -13.43 35.69
C TYR A 262 32.68 -12.07 35.93
N GLU A 263 32.87 -11.49 37.13
CA GLU A 263 32.25 -10.21 37.46
C GLU A 263 32.78 -9.03 36.61
N ILE A 264 34.09 -9.03 36.29
CA ILE A 264 34.69 -8.03 35.39
C ILE A 264 34.10 -8.15 34.00
N ALA A 265 34.11 -9.34 33.39
CA ALA A 265 33.64 -9.58 32.03
C ALA A 265 32.13 -9.30 31.88
N LYS A 266 31.35 -9.64 32.89
CA LYS A 266 29.88 -9.43 32.90
C LYS A 266 29.50 -7.94 32.89
N ASN A 267 30.30 -7.06 33.46
CA ASN A 267 30.03 -5.64 33.53
C ASN A 267 30.41 -4.85 32.27
N ILE A 268 31.02 -5.49 31.27
CA ILE A 268 31.34 -4.88 29.98
C ILE A 268 30.09 -4.97 29.09
N SER A 269 29.56 -3.85 28.61
CA SER A 269 28.44 -3.86 27.68
C SER A 269 28.84 -4.50 26.35
N VAL A 270 28.02 -5.42 25.85
CA VAL A 270 28.21 -6.01 24.51
C VAL A 270 28.22 -4.96 23.41
N GLU A 271 27.35 -3.98 23.50
CA GLU A 271 27.27 -2.89 22.51
C GLU A 271 28.59 -2.09 22.40
N SER A 272 29.32 -1.95 23.51
CA SER A 272 30.61 -1.24 23.55
C SER A 272 31.75 -1.98 22.85
N LEU A 273 31.62 -3.28 22.61
CA LEU A 273 32.59 -4.10 21.90
C LEU A 273 32.45 -4.06 20.38
N LEU A 274 31.27 -3.66 19.89
CA LEU A 274 30.94 -3.77 18.48
C LEU A 274 31.59 -2.67 17.65
N ILE A 275 32.10 -3.05 16.48
CA ILE A 275 32.52 -2.10 15.47
C ILE A 275 31.34 -1.60 14.63
N LYS A 276 31.43 -0.37 14.15
CA LYS A 276 30.43 0.15 13.19
C LYS A 276 30.89 -0.19 11.79
N ALA A 277 30.03 -0.88 11.03
CA ALA A 277 30.28 -1.15 9.61
C ALA A 277 30.31 0.16 8.81
N GLU A 278 31.18 0.24 7.79
CA GLU A 278 31.15 1.33 6.83
C GLU A 278 29.84 1.30 6.03
N SER A 279 29.10 2.42 6.03
CA SER A 279 27.79 2.51 5.37
C SER A 279 27.84 2.19 3.87
N SER A 280 28.97 2.48 3.21
CA SER A 280 29.18 2.17 1.81
C SER A 280 29.18 0.67 1.51
N ALA A 281 29.78 -0.15 2.40
CA ALA A 281 29.85 -1.60 2.25
C ALA A 281 28.47 -2.28 2.41
N MET A 282 27.55 -1.66 3.16
CA MET A 282 26.23 -2.21 3.46
C MET A 282 25.11 -1.69 2.55
N ARG A 283 25.42 -0.82 1.60
CA ARG A 283 24.44 -0.10 0.78
C ARG A 283 23.46 -1.01 0.03
N ASN A 284 23.95 -2.11 -0.53
CA ASN A 284 23.15 -3.10 -1.27
C ASN A 284 22.76 -4.32 -0.43
N GLN A 285 23.20 -4.37 0.82
CA GLN A 285 23.07 -5.59 1.62
C GLN A 285 21.62 -6.00 1.85
N GLY A 286 20.71 -5.05 2.03
CA GLY A 286 19.29 -5.38 2.21
C GLY A 286 18.66 -6.10 1.02
N MET A 287 19.06 -5.76 -0.19
CA MET A 287 18.66 -6.44 -1.42
C MET A 287 19.22 -7.87 -1.46
N ILE A 288 20.50 -8.02 -1.20
CA ILE A 288 21.19 -9.32 -1.17
C ILE A 288 20.56 -10.22 -0.10
N ASP A 289 20.31 -9.71 1.11
CA ASP A 289 19.68 -10.44 2.20
C ASP A 289 18.28 -10.95 1.84
N THR A 290 17.51 -10.13 1.09
CA THR A 290 16.16 -10.52 0.62
C THR A 290 16.23 -11.72 -0.32
N ILE A 291 17.17 -11.71 -1.27
CA ILE A 291 17.36 -12.81 -2.22
C ILE A 291 17.80 -14.09 -1.49
N ILE A 292 18.80 -13.98 -0.60
CA ILE A 292 19.33 -15.11 0.14
C ILE A 292 18.24 -15.75 1.03
N ALA A 293 17.46 -14.93 1.72
CA ALA A 293 16.38 -15.43 2.57
C ALA A 293 15.37 -16.27 1.77
N GLU A 294 14.93 -15.77 0.62
CA GLU A 294 13.98 -16.50 -0.23
C GLU A 294 14.60 -17.74 -0.88
N VAL A 295 15.86 -17.68 -1.32
CA VAL A 295 16.57 -18.86 -1.86
C VAL A 295 16.64 -19.96 -0.80
N ARG A 296 17.04 -19.63 0.43
CA ARG A 296 17.05 -20.58 1.56
C ARG A 296 15.67 -21.18 1.84
N GLU A 297 14.64 -20.33 1.83
CA GLU A 297 13.26 -20.77 2.07
C GLU A 297 12.79 -21.75 1.02
N ARG A 298 12.97 -21.42 -0.28
CA ARG A 298 12.44 -22.21 -1.39
C ARG A 298 13.27 -23.45 -1.71
N THR A 299 14.60 -23.32 -1.69
CA THR A 299 15.52 -24.42 -2.07
C THR A 299 15.95 -25.30 -0.89
N LYS A 300 15.77 -24.80 0.34
CA LYS A 300 16.33 -25.42 1.58
C LYS A 300 17.85 -25.54 1.56
N GLN A 301 18.51 -24.78 0.69
CA GLN A 301 19.96 -24.71 0.56
C GLN A 301 20.45 -23.29 0.84
N ASP A 302 21.65 -23.18 1.39
CA ASP A 302 22.23 -21.90 1.75
C ASP A 302 23.22 -21.42 0.69
N PRO A 303 23.02 -20.28 0.04
CA PRO A 303 23.95 -19.73 -0.97
C PRO A 303 25.36 -19.43 -0.42
N TYR A 304 25.51 -19.31 0.89
CA TYR A 304 26.84 -19.17 1.51
C TYR A 304 27.58 -20.49 1.63
N LEU A 305 26.86 -21.62 1.57
CA LEU A 305 27.43 -22.97 1.75
C LEU A 305 27.49 -23.76 0.45
N VAL A 306 26.56 -23.53 -0.45
CA VAL A 306 26.41 -24.24 -1.73
C VAL A 306 26.56 -23.23 -2.86
N ALA A 307 27.49 -23.51 -3.78
CA ALA A 307 27.72 -22.63 -4.92
C ALA A 307 26.52 -22.59 -5.87
N MET A 308 26.02 -21.41 -6.11
CA MET A 308 24.82 -21.17 -6.92
C MET A 308 25.02 -20.00 -7.87
N LYS A 309 24.36 -20.07 -9.06
CA LYS A 309 24.10 -18.90 -9.89
C LYS A 309 22.65 -18.51 -9.71
N ILE A 310 22.42 -17.34 -9.13
CA ILE A 310 21.09 -16.86 -8.75
C ILE A 310 20.70 -15.71 -9.67
N ASN A 311 19.66 -15.91 -10.49
CA ASN A 311 19.11 -14.87 -11.37
C ASN A 311 18.01 -14.13 -10.57
N SER A 312 18.34 -12.97 -10.02
CA SER A 312 17.38 -12.18 -9.27
C SER A 312 16.43 -11.39 -10.17
N THR A 313 15.40 -10.82 -9.58
CA THR A 313 14.43 -9.95 -10.24
C THR A 313 14.73 -8.46 -10.04
N PHE A 314 15.78 -8.14 -9.34
CA PHE A 314 16.14 -6.76 -9.00
C PHE A 314 16.65 -5.98 -10.21
N ILE A 315 16.17 -4.72 -10.31
CA ILE A 315 16.58 -3.77 -11.35
C ILE A 315 17.51 -2.75 -10.71
N LYS A 316 18.75 -2.68 -11.21
CA LYS A 316 19.84 -1.87 -10.64
C LYS A 316 19.45 -0.40 -10.48
N GLU A 317 18.90 0.23 -11.51
CA GLU A 317 18.53 1.64 -11.51
C GLU A 317 17.40 1.93 -10.49
N LYS A 318 16.44 1.02 -10.34
CA LYS A 318 15.35 1.17 -9.38
C LYS A 318 15.84 0.98 -7.95
N GLN A 319 16.73 0.02 -7.73
CA GLN A 319 17.39 -0.16 -6.43
C GLN A 319 18.20 1.06 -6.04
N GLU A 320 18.89 1.68 -6.99
CA GLU A 320 19.69 2.88 -6.74
C GLU A 320 18.85 4.07 -6.27
N VAL A 321 17.62 4.23 -6.78
CA VAL A 321 16.67 5.23 -6.26
C VAL A 321 16.41 5.03 -4.77
N ILE A 322 16.20 3.78 -4.34
CA ILE A 322 15.93 3.45 -2.94
C ILE A 322 17.17 3.64 -2.08
N ASN A 323 18.33 3.23 -2.57
CA ASN A 323 19.59 3.41 -1.88
C ASN A 323 19.85 4.91 -1.59
N ASN A 324 19.66 5.77 -2.59
CA ASN A 324 19.81 7.23 -2.47
C ASN A 324 18.79 7.87 -1.50
N ILE A 325 17.63 7.26 -1.31
CA ILE A 325 16.66 7.68 -0.29
C ILE A 325 17.16 7.26 1.10
N ASN A 326 17.56 6.02 1.27
CA ASN A 326 17.91 5.45 2.56
C ASN A 326 19.22 6.01 3.15
N ASP A 327 20.23 6.22 2.32
CA ASP A 327 21.54 6.76 2.74
C ASP A 327 21.55 8.29 2.92
N GLY A 328 20.45 8.96 2.58
CA GLY A 328 20.35 10.41 2.75
C GLY A 328 20.73 11.23 1.53
N THR A 329 21.24 10.62 0.45
CA THR A 329 21.66 11.33 -0.78
C THR A 329 20.51 12.10 -1.42
N SER A 330 19.31 11.51 -1.49
CA SER A 330 18.13 12.16 -2.09
C SER A 330 17.19 12.79 -1.07
N TYR A 331 17.30 12.45 0.21
CA TYR A 331 16.46 12.98 1.28
C TYR A 331 17.23 13.09 2.59
N ASN A 332 17.38 14.30 3.08
CA ASN A 332 18.04 14.56 4.36
C ASN A 332 17.11 14.15 5.52
N TRP A 333 17.41 13.02 6.15
CA TRP A 333 16.61 12.48 7.23
C TRP A 333 16.76 13.32 8.51
N PRO A 334 15.66 13.62 9.20
CA PRO A 334 15.69 14.41 10.43
C PRO A 334 16.46 13.76 11.58
N ASN A 335 16.60 12.43 11.55
CA ASN A 335 17.24 11.64 12.60
C ASN A 335 17.77 10.34 11.98
N GLU A 336 18.96 9.90 12.43
CA GLU A 336 19.59 8.67 11.94
C GLU A 336 18.88 7.39 12.38
N MET A 337 18.14 7.43 13.51
CA MET A 337 17.42 6.28 14.06
C MET A 337 16.10 5.99 13.35
N ILE A 338 15.58 6.94 12.57
CA ILE A 338 14.37 6.71 11.74
C ILE A 338 14.68 5.61 10.73
N GLN A 339 13.82 4.61 10.69
CA GLN A 339 13.90 3.49 9.76
C GLN A 339 12.89 3.59 8.63
N THR A 340 13.18 2.88 7.55
CA THR A 340 12.30 2.74 6.38
C THR A 340 12.15 1.28 6.02
N GLY A 341 10.94 0.89 5.63
CA GLY A 341 10.68 -0.33 4.90
C GLY A 341 10.08 0.03 3.56
N ILE A 342 10.80 -0.21 2.47
CA ILE A 342 10.33 0.09 1.12
C ILE A 342 10.32 -1.20 0.30
N ALA A 343 9.19 -1.51 -0.33
CA ALA A 343 9.07 -2.63 -1.26
C ALA A 343 8.55 -2.14 -2.61
N VAL A 344 9.18 -2.58 -3.69
CA VAL A 344 8.77 -2.28 -5.06
C VAL A 344 8.49 -3.58 -5.79
N ILE A 345 7.26 -3.72 -6.28
CA ILE A 345 6.78 -4.89 -7.02
C ILE A 345 6.45 -4.48 -8.46
N ASP A 346 6.93 -5.26 -9.41
CA ASP A 346 6.47 -5.26 -10.79
C ASP A 346 5.04 -5.81 -10.86
N VAL A 347 4.13 -5.02 -11.42
CA VAL A 347 2.70 -5.37 -11.43
C VAL A 347 2.41 -6.58 -12.31
N GLU A 348 3.11 -6.77 -13.41
CA GLU A 348 2.84 -7.86 -14.35
C GLU A 348 3.29 -9.22 -13.80
N THR A 349 4.49 -9.26 -13.23
CA THR A 349 5.14 -10.52 -12.84
C THR A 349 5.01 -10.87 -11.37
N GLY A 350 4.81 -9.90 -10.48
CA GLY A 350 4.92 -10.07 -9.03
C GLY A 350 6.36 -10.01 -8.52
N SER A 351 7.33 -9.75 -9.40
CA SER A 351 8.75 -9.67 -9.05
C SER A 351 9.07 -8.52 -8.11
N ILE A 352 9.88 -8.78 -7.10
CA ILE A 352 10.47 -7.74 -6.27
C ILE A 352 11.62 -7.11 -7.05
N VAL A 353 11.47 -5.86 -7.47
CA VAL A 353 12.44 -5.18 -8.35
C VAL A 353 13.37 -4.24 -7.62
N ALA A 354 12.99 -3.82 -6.40
CA ALA A 354 13.84 -3.05 -5.51
C ALA A 354 13.33 -3.14 -4.07
N VAL A 355 14.24 -3.00 -3.09
CA VAL A 355 13.88 -3.07 -1.67
C VAL A 355 14.70 -2.10 -0.81
N GLY A 356 14.05 -1.44 0.13
CA GLY A 356 14.69 -0.65 1.19
C GLY A 356 14.51 -1.37 2.53
N ALA A 357 15.47 -2.19 2.89
CA ALA A 357 15.42 -3.07 4.04
C ALA A 357 15.73 -2.36 5.38
N GLY A 358 15.81 -1.06 5.39
CA GLY A 358 16.17 -0.22 6.53
C GLY A 358 17.31 0.74 6.21
N ARG A 359 17.53 1.68 7.11
CA ARG A 359 18.63 2.63 7.06
C ARG A 359 19.75 2.24 8.01
N ASN A 360 20.98 2.65 7.71
CA ASN A 360 22.14 2.47 8.56
C ASN A 360 22.38 1.02 8.99
N LYS A 361 22.23 0.06 8.05
CA LYS A 361 22.50 -1.36 8.32
C LYS A 361 23.93 -1.53 8.79
N GLN A 362 24.12 -2.29 9.86
CA GLN A 362 25.42 -2.54 10.47
C GLN A 362 25.97 -3.93 10.13
N SER A 363 25.14 -4.84 9.64
CA SER A 363 25.52 -6.22 9.37
C SER A 363 24.75 -6.83 8.22
N LYS A 364 25.29 -7.91 7.65
CA LYS A 364 24.61 -8.79 6.71
C LYS A 364 23.50 -9.56 7.44
N LEU A 365 22.45 -9.96 6.72
CA LEU A 365 21.31 -10.71 7.22
C LEU A 365 20.65 -10.11 8.48
N SER A 366 20.84 -8.80 8.70
CA SER A 366 20.18 -8.08 9.78
C SER A 366 18.72 -7.82 9.44
N TRP A 367 17.92 -7.42 10.44
CA TRP A 367 16.48 -7.19 10.31
C TRP A 367 16.11 -6.43 9.05
N ASN A 368 15.17 -6.96 8.29
CA ASN A 368 14.67 -6.37 7.04
C ASN A 368 13.33 -5.69 7.27
N PHE A 369 13.33 -4.36 7.32
CA PHE A 369 12.13 -3.57 7.57
C PHE A 369 11.11 -3.62 6.42
N ALA A 370 11.49 -4.10 5.24
CA ALA A 370 10.58 -4.25 4.10
C ALA A 370 9.80 -5.57 4.10
N THR A 371 10.37 -6.63 4.69
CA THR A 371 9.83 -8.00 4.59
C THR A 371 9.52 -8.68 5.92
N GLN A 372 10.13 -8.20 7.03
CA GLN A 372 10.00 -8.83 8.35
C GLN A 372 9.28 -7.95 9.37
N THR A 373 9.06 -6.67 9.05
CA THR A 373 8.44 -5.72 9.98
C THR A 373 6.93 -5.74 9.82
N GLU A 374 6.23 -6.32 10.75
CA GLU A 374 4.77 -6.24 10.86
C GLU A 374 4.38 -5.01 11.67
N ARG A 375 3.66 -4.09 11.04
CA ARG A 375 3.26 -2.82 11.65
C ARG A 375 1.83 -2.45 11.26
N HIS A 376 1.16 -1.73 12.15
CA HIS A 376 -0.20 -1.24 11.91
C HIS A 376 -0.28 -0.44 10.60
N PRO A 377 -1.00 -0.92 9.58
CA PRO A 377 -1.04 -0.26 8.27
C PRO A 377 -1.85 1.04 8.29
N GLY A 378 -2.62 1.28 9.35
CA GLY A 378 -3.50 2.43 9.46
C GLY A 378 -4.46 2.50 8.27
N SER A 379 -4.70 3.70 7.78
CA SER A 379 -5.67 3.91 6.69
C SER A 379 -5.32 3.24 5.34
N THR A 380 -4.15 2.60 5.20
CA THR A 380 -3.86 1.78 4.01
C THR A 380 -4.67 0.49 4.00
N ALA A 381 -5.23 0.09 5.13
CA ALA A 381 -6.16 -1.04 5.26
C ALA A 381 -7.52 -0.80 4.56
N LYS A 382 -7.97 0.45 4.43
CA LYS A 382 -9.33 0.78 3.94
C LYS A 382 -9.68 0.21 2.57
N PRO A 383 -8.83 0.30 1.53
CA PRO A 383 -9.11 -0.38 0.26
C PRO A 383 -9.18 -1.89 0.40
N LEU A 384 -8.48 -2.48 1.38
CA LEU A 384 -8.29 -3.91 1.57
C LEU A 384 -9.42 -4.55 2.39
N PHE A 385 -9.84 -3.90 3.49
CA PHE A 385 -10.82 -4.46 4.44
C PHE A 385 -12.23 -3.89 4.27
N ASP A 386 -12.39 -2.71 3.66
CA ASP A 386 -13.67 -2.02 3.56
C ASP A 386 -14.16 -1.92 2.11
N TYR A 387 -13.57 -1.00 1.35
CA TYR A 387 -14.11 -0.58 0.04
C TYR A 387 -13.92 -1.63 -1.06
N GLY A 388 -12.82 -2.38 -1.06
CA GLY A 388 -12.60 -3.50 -1.99
C GLY A 388 -13.67 -4.58 -1.83
N PRO A 389 -13.82 -5.16 -0.62
CA PRO A 389 -14.88 -6.12 -0.34
C PRO A 389 -16.29 -5.58 -0.59
N ALA A 390 -16.59 -4.31 -0.25
CA ALA A 390 -17.90 -3.72 -0.51
C ALA A 390 -18.23 -3.65 -2.00
N ILE A 391 -17.29 -3.21 -2.83
CA ILE A 391 -17.44 -3.16 -4.28
C ILE A 391 -17.57 -4.58 -4.85
N GLU A 392 -16.80 -5.55 -4.33
CA GLU A 392 -16.80 -6.93 -4.82
C GLU A 392 -18.11 -7.64 -4.52
N TYR A 393 -18.56 -7.60 -3.26
CA TYR A 393 -19.64 -8.46 -2.77
C TYR A 393 -20.99 -7.75 -2.69
N LEU A 394 -21.03 -6.43 -2.43
CA LEU A 394 -22.29 -5.69 -2.33
C LEU A 394 -22.68 -5.00 -3.65
N ASN A 395 -21.89 -5.20 -4.72
CA ASN A 395 -22.10 -4.56 -6.03
C ASN A 395 -22.10 -3.03 -5.97
N TRP A 396 -21.38 -2.44 -5.03
CA TRP A 396 -21.28 -0.99 -4.95
C TRP A 396 -20.53 -0.40 -6.15
N GLY A 397 -21.01 0.73 -6.65
CA GLY A 397 -20.22 1.58 -7.55
C GLY A 397 -19.50 2.67 -6.75
N THR A 398 -18.57 3.37 -7.39
CA THR A 398 -17.82 4.46 -6.73
C THR A 398 -18.72 5.60 -6.24
N GLY A 399 -19.92 5.69 -6.80
CA GLY A 399 -20.96 6.67 -6.43
C GLY A 399 -21.83 6.29 -5.23
N GLN A 400 -21.64 5.10 -4.63
CA GLN A 400 -22.42 4.72 -3.44
C GLN A 400 -22.31 5.80 -2.38
N MET A 401 -23.46 6.23 -1.82
CA MET A 401 -23.48 7.26 -0.78
C MET A 401 -23.05 6.70 0.57
N ALA A 402 -22.17 7.43 1.23
CA ALA A 402 -21.72 7.19 2.60
C ALA A 402 -21.98 8.45 3.44
N ILE A 403 -22.07 8.29 4.74
CA ILE A 403 -22.37 9.40 5.65
C ILE A 403 -21.20 9.60 6.61
N ASP A 404 -20.40 10.62 6.37
CA ASP A 404 -19.33 11.02 7.28
C ASP A 404 -19.89 11.81 8.46
N ASP A 405 -20.31 11.09 9.50
CA ASP A 405 -20.88 11.62 10.74
C ASP A 405 -20.45 10.74 11.92
N VAL A 406 -20.81 11.12 13.14
CA VAL A 406 -20.56 10.31 14.35
C VAL A 406 -21.02 8.87 14.12
N HIS A 407 -20.10 7.93 14.27
CA HIS A 407 -20.34 6.52 14.09
C HIS A 407 -19.51 5.69 15.08
N GLY A 408 -20.06 4.58 15.56
CA GLY A 408 -19.46 3.77 16.62
C GLY A 408 -19.18 2.35 16.20
N TYR A 409 -18.27 1.73 16.94
CA TYR A 409 -18.04 0.28 16.90
C TYR A 409 -19.23 -0.47 17.52
N SER A 410 -19.49 -1.67 17.06
CA SER A 410 -20.57 -2.52 17.61
C SER A 410 -20.36 -2.83 19.09
N GLY A 411 -19.13 -2.94 19.54
CA GLY A 411 -18.74 -3.12 20.94
C GLY A 411 -18.77 -1.85 21.80
N GLY A 412 -19.16 -0.70 21.23
CA GLY A 412 -19.18 0.60 21.87
C GLY A 412 -17.96 1.47 21.59
N GLY A 413 -18.12 2.77 21.87
CA GLY A 413 -17.12 3.77 21.49
C GLY A 413 -17.29 4.29 20.06
N ASN A 414 -16.85 5.53 19.81
CA ASN A 414 -16.96 6.17 18.51
C ASN A 414 -15.60 6.29 17.81
N VAL A 415 -15.56 5.94 16.53
CA VAL A 415 -14.42 6.23 15.69
C VAL A 415 -14.37 7.72 15.37
N LYS A 416 -13.16 8.30 15.39
CA LYS A 416 -12.92 9.71 15.05
C LYS A 416 -12.20 9.81 13.72
N ASN A 417 -12.57 10.81 12.94
CA ASN A 417 -11.79 11.16 11.75
C ASN A 417 -10.45 11.82 12.16
N TRP A 418 -9.48 11.73 11.29
CA TRP A 418 -8.13 12.26 11.50
C TRP A 418 -8.08 13.78 11.76
N ASP A 419 -9.05 14.54 11.22
CA ASP A 419 -9.20 15.99 11.39
C ASP A 419 -10.20 16.36 12.51
N GLY A 420 -10.76 15.38 13.20
CA GLY A 420 -11.79 15.56 14.22
C GLY A 420 -13.16 16.04 13.70
N GLY A 421 -13.28 16.34 12.39
CA GLY A 421 -14.47 16.88 11.75
C GLY A 421 -15.30 15.84 11.01
N TYR A 422 -16.51 16.25 10.59
CA TYR A 422 -17.43 15.44 9.78
C TYR A 422 -17.93 16.25 8.58
N LYS A 423 -17.89 15.63 7.38
CA LYS A 423 -18.24 16.30 6.13
C LYS A 423 -19.66 16.00 5.63
N GLY A 424 -20.36 15.02 6.23
CA GLY A 424 -21.73 14.66 5.87
C GLY A 424 -21.80 13.67 4.72
N ILE A 425 -22.84 13.82 3.89
CA ILE A 425 -23.13 12.93 2.77
C ILE A 425 -22.06 13.09 1.69
N MET A 426 -21.51 11.97 1.23
CA MET A 426 -20.51 11.94 0.15
C MET A 426 -20.52 10.58 -0.55
N THR A 427 -19.91 10.49 -1.72
CA THR A 427 -19.67 9.18 -2.37
C THR A 427 -18.54 8.43 -1.68
N ILE A 428 -18.53 7.08 -1.78
CA ILE A 428 -17.41 6.26 -1.29
C ILE A 428 -16.10 6.65 -1.99
N LYS A 429 -16.15 7.12 -3.26
CA LYS A 429 -14.98 7.70 -3.93
C LYS A 429 -14.37 8.84 -3.13
N THR A 430 -15.20 9.81 -2.76
CA THR A 430 -14.75 10.97 -1.97
C THR A 430 -14.34 10.56 -0.55
N ALA A 431 -15.06 9.61 0.05
CA ALA A 431 -14.81 9.12 1.40
C ALA A 431 -13.44 8.43 1.52
N LEU A 432 -13.14 7.48 0.62
CA LEU A 432 -11.86 6.79 0.60
C LEU A 432 -10.71 7.73 0.20
N ALA A 433 -10.90 8.58 -0.78
CA ALA A 433 -9.90 9.57 -1.18
C ALA A 433 -9.54 10.53 -0.03
N ALA A 434 -10.54 10.98 0.73
CA ALA A 434 -10.34 11.80 1.93
C ALA A 434 -9.99 10.99 3.18
N SER A 435 -9.86 9.69 3.05
CA SER A 435 -9.46 8.75 4.12
C SER A 435 -10.33 8.87 5.39
N ARG A 436 -11.68 9.02 5.22
CA ARG A 436 -12.61 9.14 6.35
C ARG A 436 -12.70 7.84 7.15
N ASN A 437 -12.59 7.92 8.48
CA ASN A 437 -12.64 6.75 9.35
C ASN A 437 -14.07 6.27 9.60
N THR A 438 -14.99 7.21 9.76
CA THR A 438 -16.40 6.91 10.02
C THR A 438 -17.06 6.16 8.90
N THR A 439 -16.78 6.55 7.65
CA THR A 439 -17.32 5.88 6.46
C THR A 439 -16.64 4.53 6.22
N ALA A 440 -15.36 4.38 6.56
CA ALA A 440 -14.64 3.12 6.49
C ALA A 440 -15.28 2.08 7.43
N LEU A 441 -15.47 2.42 8.70
CA LEU A 441 -16.14 1.55 9.67
C LEU A 441 -17.57 1.20 9.24
N GLN A 442 -18.36 2.16 8.74
CA GLN A 442 -19.70 1.90 8.20
C GLN A 442 -19.66 0.90 7.03
N THR A 443 -18.68 1.05 6.14
CA THR A 443 -18.51 0.15 5.00
C THR A 443 -18.13 -1.26 5.47
N PHE A 444 -17.19 -1.38 6.39
CA PHE A 444 -16.81 -2.67 7.00
C PHE A 444 -18.02 -3.38 7.62
N GLN A 445 -18.81 -2.67 8.43
CA GLN A 445 -20.00 -3.19 9.10
C GLN A 445 -21.12 -3.59 8.14
N ALA A 446 -21.16 -3.04 6.93
CA ALA A 446 -22.13 -3.40 5.90
C ALA A 446 -21.83 -4.76 5.23
N ILE A 447 -20.61 -5.27 5.36
CA ILE A 447 -20.14 -6.48 4.67
C ILE A 447 -20.19 -7.67 5.65
N PRO A 448 -20.70 -8.84 5.23
CA PRO A 448 -20.56 -10.06 6.02
C PRO A 448 -19.08 -10.37 6.31
N ASN A 449 -18.72 -10.59 7.57
CA ASN A 449 -17.34 -10.77 8.01
C ASN A 449 -16.61 -11.89 7.25
N LYS A 450 -17.31 -12.99 6.91
CA LYS A 450 -16.78 -14.06 6.08
C LYS A 450 -16.28 -13.58 4.72
N GLN A 451 -17.00 -12.63 4.08
CA GLN A 451 -16.60 -12.07 2.79
C GLN A 451 -15.37 -11.15 2.91
N ILE A 452 -15.27 -10.41 4.02
CA ILE A 452 -14.06 -9.65 4.34
C ILE A 452 -12.88 -10.61 4.47
N ASN A 453 -13.07 -11.70 5.24
CA ASN A 453 -12.04 -12.71 5.44
C ASN A 453 -11.57 -13.35 4.12
N GLU A 454 -12.50 -13.79 3.27
CA GLU A 454 -12.19 -14.36 1.95
C GLU A 454 -11.38 -13.38 1.10
N PHE A 455 -11.73 -12.11 1.13
CA PHE A 455 -11.04 -11.09 0.34
C PHE A 455 -9.61 -10.85 0.84
N VAL A 456 -9.42 -10.63 2.15
CA VAL A 456 -8.11 -10.26 2.71
C VAL A 456 -7.14 -11.44 2.73
N THR A 457 -7.60 -12.64 3.05
CA THR A 457 -6.77 -13.86 2.96
C THR A 457 -6.46 -14.23 1.51
N GLY A 458 -7.37 -13.91 0.58
CA GLY A 458 -7.10 -13.96 -0.85
C GLY A 458 -5.95 -13.06 -1.28
N LEU A 459 -5.75 -11.92 -0.63
CA LEU A 459 -4.64 -11.00 -0.83
C LEU A 459 -3.36 -11.41 -0.08
N ASN A 460 -3.36 -12.55 0.60
CA ASN A 460 -2.29 -13.04 1.47
C ASN A 460 -2.00 -12.14 2.67
N LEU A 461 -3.04 -11.47 3.21
CA LEU A 461 -2.93 -10.68 4.43
C LEU A 461 -3.27 -11.55 5.65
N HIS A 462 -2.79 -11.14 6.83
CA HIS A 462 -2.82 -11.92 8.06
C HIS A 462 -3.70 -11.23 9.13
N PRO A 463 -5.05 -11.22 8.96
CA PRO A 463 -5.95 -10.58 9.92
C PRO A 463 -5.96 -11.31 11.26
N GLU A 464 -6.19 -10.57 12.32
CA GLU A 464 -6.46 -11.13 13.65
C GLU A 464 -7.94 -11.44 13.83
N TYR A 465 -8.23 -12.53 14.51
CA TYR A 465 -9.58 -12.99 14.76
C TYR A 465 -9.95 -12.88 16.24
N ASP A 466 -11.21 -12.60 16.51
CA ASP A 466 -11.77 -12.69 17.85
C ASP A 466 -12.07 -14.15 18.26
N SER A 467 -12.63 -14.36 19.45
CA SER A 467 -12.99 -15.69 19.96
C SER A 467 -14.08 -16.41 19.16
N ASN A 468 -14.71 -15.74 18.19
CA ASN A 468 -15.75 -16.29 17.31
C ASN A 468 -15.27 -16.42 15.86
N ASP A 469 -13.97 -16.36 15.62
CA ASP A 469 -13.33 -16.37 14.30
C ASP A 469 -13.75 -15.21 13.39
N PHE A 470 -14.10 -14.05 13.96
CA PHE A 470 -14.40 -12.83 13.22
C PHE A 470 -13.23 -11.86 13.23
N ILE A 471 -13.00 -11.23 12.09
CA ILE A 471 -12.09 -10.09 11.97
C ILE A 471 -12.70 -8.91 12.72
N ASN A 472 -11.92 -8.31 13.62
CA ASN A 472 -12.34 -7.18 14.44
C ASN A 472 -12.61 -5.91 13.60
N GLU A 473 -13.60 -5.12 14.00
CA GLU A 473 -13.94 -3.85 13.32
C GLU A 473 -12.79 -2.83 13.32
N SER A 474 -11.81 -2.95 14.23
CA SER A 474 -10.60 -2.12 14.25
C SER A 474 -9.76 -2.24 12.98
N HIS A 475 -9.83 -3.39 12.28
CA HIS A 475 -9.14 -3.61 11.00
C HIS A 475 -9.59 -2.64 9.91
N SER A 476 -10.84 -2.14 9.97
CA SER A 476 -11.35 -1.13 9.04
C SER A 476 -10.49 0.13 8.94
N ILE A 477 -9.74 0.45 9.99
CA ILE A 477 -8.82 1.58 10.02
C ILE A 477 -7.36 1.18 10.25
N GLY A 478 -7.07 -0.13 10.15
CA GLY A 478 -5.73 -0.72 10.25
C GLY A 478 -5.24 -0.91 11.69
N GLY A 479 -6.14 -1.12 12.64
CA GLY A 479 -5.82 -1.36 14.05
C GLY A 479 -5.71 -2.86 14.37
N TYR A 480 -4.64 -3.53 13.94
CA TYR A 480 -4.28 -4.92 14.25
C TYR A 480 -2.75 -5.03 14.20
N THR A 481 -2.13 -6.20 14.51
CA THR A 481 -0.66 -6.38 14.56
C THR A 481 0.02 -5.85 13.31
N GLY A 482 -0.55 -6.12 12.14
CA GLY A 482 -0.17 -5.45 10.91
C GLY A 482 0.39 -6.37 9.83
N GLU A 483 1.04 -5.74 8.87
CA GLU A 483 1.60 -6.38 7.68
C GLU A 483 2.97 -5.78 7.39
N SER A 484 3.79 -6.52 6.63
CA SER A 484 5.03 -5.96 6.11
C SER A 484 4.79 -5.01 4.93
N PRO A 485 5.72 -4.10 4.62
CA PRO A 485 5.68 -3.32 3.39
C PRO A 485 5.54 -4.17 2.12
N LEU A 486 6.13 -5.36 2.09
CA LEU A 486 6.03 -6.29 0.96
C LEU A 486 4.61 -6.87 0.81
N ASP A 487 3.98 -7.27 1.92
CA ASP A 487 2.61 -7.82 1.89
C ASP A 487 1.61 -6.76 1.40
N ILE A 488 1.73 -5.54 1.92
CA ILE A 488 0.91 -4.41 1.44
C ILE A 488 1.18 -4.11 -0.04
N ALA A 489 2.46 -4.16 -0.50
CA ALA A 489 2.78 -3.96 -1.90
C ALA A 489 2.12 -5.02 -2.80
N ALA A 490 2.16 -6.29 -2.40
CA ALA A 490 1.53 -7.41 -3.12
C ALA A 490 0.00 -7.28 -3.18
N ALA A 491 -0.62 -6.88 -2.06
CA ALA A 491 -2.06 -6.64 -1.99
C ALA A 491 -2.49 -5.49 -2.94
N TYR A 492 -1.75 -4.40 -2.97
CA TYR A 492 -2.03 -3.29 -3.90
C TYR A 492 -1.69 -3.61 -5.35
N ALA A 493 -0.67 -4.44 -5.60
CA ALA A 493 -0.37 -4.92 -6.94
C ALA A 493 -1.52 -5.77 -7.51
N THR A 494 -2.28 -6.44 -6.66
CA THR A 494 -3.50 -7.16 -7.06
C THR A 494 -4.57 -6.22 -7.64
N PHE A 495 -4.75 -5.02 -7.07
CA PHE A 495 -5.62 -4.00 -7.68
C PHE A 495 -5.06 -3.51 -9.02
N ALA A 496 -3.77 -3.19 -9.08
CA ALA A 496 -3.14 -2.70 -10.31
C ALA A 496 -3.24 -3.71 -11.45
N ARG A 497 -3.19 -5.01 -11.13
CA ARG A 497 -3.22 -6.17 -12.05
C ARG A 497 -4.64 -6.65 -12.40
N GLY A 498 -5.69 -5.90 -12.03
CA GLY A 498 -7.06 -6.26 -12.37
C GLY A 498 -7.64 -7.41 -11.54
N GLY A 499 -7.19 -7.59 -10.31
CA GLY A 499 -7.75 -8.53 -9.34
C GLY A 499 -7.02 -9.87 -9.20
N ILE A 500 -5.89 -10.05 -9.86
CA ILE A 500 -5.08 -11.27 -9.81
C ILE A 500 -3.93 -11.07 -8.82
N TYR A 501 -3.90 -11.84 -7.74
CA TYR A 501 -2.76 -11.93 -6.85
C TYR A 501 -1.66 -12.79 -7.48
N ILE A 502 -0.42 -12.34 -7.39
CA ILE A 502 0.79 -13.12 -7.70
C ILE A 502 1.71 -13.03 -6.48
N GLU A 503 2.18 -14.18 -6.03
CA GLU A 503 3.14 -14.29 -4.93
C GLU A 503 4.41 -13.49 -5.24
N PRO A 504 4.85 -12.56 -4.36
CA PRO A 504 6.10 -11.84 -4.56
C PRO A 504 7.30 -12.79 -4.58
N HIS A 505 8.28 -12.48 -5.43
CA HIS A 505 9.51 -13.28 -5.51
C HIS A 505 10.70 -12.40 -5.92
N SER A 506 11.86 -12.70 -5.38
CA SER A 506 13.11 -11.94 -5.55
C SER A 506 14.07 -12.55 -6.55
N PHE A 507 13.80 -13.76 -7.04
CA PHE A 507 14.59 -14.44 -8.06
C PHE A 507 13.70 -15.29 -8.97
N THR A 508 14.21 -15.58 -10.15
CA THR A 508 13.50 -16.40 -11.15
C THR A 508 14.05 -17.82 -11.19
N LYS A 509 15.35 -17.97 -11.00
CA LYS A 509 16.02 -19.24 -11.16
C LYS A 509 17.31 -19.32 -10.33
N VAL A 510 17.61 -20.51 -9.83
CA VAL A 510 18.89 -20.87 -9.20
C VAL A 510 19.47 -22.07 -9.95
N GLU A 511 20.73 -22.00 -10.35
CA GLU A 511 21.51 -23.09 -10.90
C GLU A 511 22.57 -23.51 -9.87
N PHE A 512 22.52 -24.75 -9.42
CA PHE A 512 23.51 -25.32 -8.51
C PHE A 512 24.77 -25.69 -9.29
N VAL A 513 25.90 -25.05 -8.97
CA VAL A 513 27.14 -25.16 -9.77
C VAL A 513 27.67 -26.59 -9.77
N ASP A 514 27.65 -27.27 -8.63
CA ASP A 514 28.24 -28.59 -8.49
C ASP A 514 27.45 -29.71 -9.19
N THR A 515 26.12 -29.60 -9.21
CA THR A 515 25.23 -30.63 -9.79
C THR A 515 24.70 -30.27 -11.16
N GLY A 516 24.71 -28.98 -11.51
CA GLY A 516 24.02 -28.47 -12.71
C GLY A 516 22.51 -28.50 -12.61
N GLU A 517 21.94 -28.81 -11.45
CA GLU A 517 20.51 -28.79 -11.21
C GLU A 517 19.99 -27.36 -11.26
N VAL A 518 18.78 -27.16 -11.78
CA VAL A 518 18.16 -25.85 -11.90
C VAL A 518 16.83 -25.84 -11.16
N TYR A 519 16.73 -24.94 -10.19
CA TYR A 519 15.47 -24.61 -9.54
C TYR A 519 14.86 -23.35 -10.20
N THR A 520 13.60 -23.42 -10.62
CA THR A 520 12.87 -22.29 -11.22
C THR A 520 11.67 -21.94 -10.35
N VAL A 521 11.53 -20.64 -10.05
CA VAL A 521 10.40 -20.14 -9.27
C VAL A 521 9.13 -20.17 -10.10
N THR A 522 8.09 -20.76 -9.54
CA THR A 522 6.73 -20.73 -10.09
C THR A 522 5.84 -20.07 -9.03
N PRO A 523 5.65 -18.74 -9.11
CA PRO A 523 4.89 -18.03 -8.08
C PRO A 523 3.42 -18.44 -8.11
N GLU A 524 2.80 -18.53 -6.93
CA GLU A 524 1.37 -18.78 -6.81
C GLU A 524 0.58 -17.65 -7.46
N LYS A 525 -0.47 -18.02 -8.22
CA LYS A 525 -1.39 -17.07 -8.87
C LYS A 525 -2.82 -17.42 -8.55
N ARG A 526 -3.61 -16.43 -8.13
CA ARG A 526 -5.04 -16.61 -7.85
C ARG A 526 -5.84 -15.35 -8.15
N THR A 527 -7.09 -15.54 -8.60
CA THR A 527 -8.04 -14.44 -8.75
C THR A 527 -8.68 -14.16 -7.40
N VAL A 528 -8.52 -12.94 -6.89
CA VAL A 528 -9.06 -12.51 -5.59
C VAL A 528 -10.35 -11.73 -5.78
N MET A 529 -10.41 -10.91 -6.81
CA MET A 529 -11.55 -10.04 -7.10
C MET A 529 -11.76 -9.86 -8.59
N LYS A 530 -12.92 -9.32 -8.97
CA LYS A 530 -13.21 -8.97 -10.36
C LYS A 530 -12.37 -7.80 -10.85
N ASP A 531 -12.11 -7.78 -12.14
CA ASP A 531 -11.42 -6.67 -12.82
C ASP A 531 -12.14 -5.33 -12.61
N SER A 532 -13.48 -5.35 -12.53
CA SER A 532 -14.30 -4.18 -12.23
C SER A 532 -14.03 -3.62 -10.84
N THR A 533 -13.89 -4.48 -9.83
CA THR A 533 -13.58 -4.07 -8.45
C THR A 533 -12.20 -3.44 -8.38
N ALA A 534 -11.20 -4.13 -8.94
CA ALA A 534 -9.83 -3.65 -9.00
C ALA A 534 -9.72 -2.29 -9.70
N TYR A 535 -10.37 -2.15 -10.86
CA TYR A 535 -10.37 -0.89 -11.62
C TYR A 535 -11.03 0.26 -10.83
N MET A 536 -12.19 0.01 -10.21
CA MET A 536 -12.88 1.03 -9.42
C MET A 536 -12.04 1.50 -8.22
N ILE A 537 -11.35 0.61 -7.52
CA ILE A 537 -10.41 0.99 -6.44
C ILE A 537 -9.26 1.83 -7.01
N ASN A 538 -8.64 1.42 -8.13
CA ASN A 538 -7.58 2.19 -8.78
C ASN A 538 -8.04 3.61 -9.13
N MET A 539 -9.27 3.76 -9.65
CA MET A 539 -9.82 5.07 -10.01
C MET A 539 -10.11 5.94 -8.78
N ILE A 540 -10.53 5.36 -7.64
CA ILE A 540 -10.69 6.10 -6.39
C ILE A 540 -9.31 6.59 -5.88
N LEU A 541 -8.29 5.72 -5.89
CA LEU A 541 -6.96 6.07 -5.39
C LEU A 541 -6.20 7.03 -6.34
N ARG A 542 -6.47 6.96 -7.65
CA ARG A 542 -6.04 7.97 -8.62
C ARG A 542 -6.73 9.32 -8.36
N PHE A 543 -8.04 9.31 -8.10
CA PHE A 543 -8.79 10.52 -7.74
C PHE A 543 -8.23 11.17 -6.47
N ALA A 544 -7.76 10.38 -5.48
CA ALA A 544 -7.09 10.91 -4.29
C ALA A 544 -5.81 11.69 -4.61
N VAL A 545 -5.05 11.27 -5.63
CA VAL A 545 -3.85 11.99 -6.10
C VAL A 545 -4.21 13.26 -6.85
N THR A 546 -5.21 13.21 -7.74
CA THR A 546 -5.55 14.33 -8.62
C THR A 546 -6.37 15.43 -7.93
N ASN A 547 -7.11 15.10 -6.86
CA ASN A 547 -8.02 16.01 -6.15
C ASN A 547 -7.69 16.23 -4.67
N GLY A 548 -6.63 15.58 -4.17
CA GLY A 548 -6.12 15.73 -2.82
C GLY A 548 -4.60 15.93 -2.82
N ASP A 549 -4.09 16.84 -2.00
CA ASP A 549 -2.64 16.93 -1.80
C ASP A 549 -2.15 15.86 -0.83
N ILE A 550 -2.12 14.61 -1.30
CA ILE A 550 -1.60 13.47 -0.52
C ILE A 550 -0.09 13.26 -0.72
N GLY A 551 0.57 14.09 -1.51
CA GLY A 551 2.02 14.12 -1.66
C GLY A 551 2.63 13.01 -2.51
N ALA A 552 1.81 12.29 -3.29
CA ALA A 552 2.27 11.16 -4.11
C ALA A 552 3.20 11.54 -5.28
N GLY A 553 3.19 12.79 -5.71
CA GLY A 553 3.89 13.22 -6.92
C GLY A 553 3.09 12.92 -8.19
N SER A 554 3.68 13.24 -9.33
CA SER A 554 3.12 12.98 -10.66
C SER A 554 4.20 12.49 -11.61
N LYS A 555 3.81 11.74 -12.63
CA LYS A 555 4.67 11.23 -13.69
C LYS A 555 4.00 11.51 -15.04
N SER A 556 4.78 11.94 -16.02
CA SER A 556 4.26 12.37 -17.32
C SER A 556 3.43 11.25 -18.00
N GLY A 557 2.20 11.58 -18.38
CA GLY A 557 1.30 10.66 -19.06
C GLY A 557 0.79 9.48 -18.23
N THR A 558 1.19 9.36 -16.95
CA THR A 558 0.95 8.18 -16.11
C THR A 558 -0.18 8.41 -15.11
N ASP A 559 -1.03 7.41 -14.97
CA ASP A 559 -2.00 7.35 -13.90
C ASP A 559 -1.31 6.93 -12.60
N VAL A 560 -1.18 7.86 -11.68
CA VAL A 560 -0.63 7.60 -10.34
C VAL A 560 -1.79 7.44 -9.37
N ALA A 561 -1.83 6.31 -8.69
CA ALA A 561 -2.74 6.03 -7.59
C ALA A 561 -1.97 5.99 -6.26
N SER A 562 -2.60 6.40 -5.17
CA SER A 562 -1.92 6.43 -3.87
C SER A 562 -2.88 6.33 -2.70
N LYS A 563 -2.35 5.79 -1.60
CA LYS A 563 -3.01 5.76 -0.29
C LYS A 563 -2.00 6.01 0.82
N THR A 564 -2.38 6.86 1.76
CA THR A 564 -1.61 7.14 2.97
C THR A 564 -2.16 6.35 4.15
N GLY A 565 -1.29 6.01 5.09
CA GLY A 565 -1.63 5.41 6.38
C GLY A 565 -0.86 6.08 7.52
N THR A 566 -1.45 6.05 8.69
CA THR A 566 -0.81 6.52 9.92
C THR A 566 -1.42 5.74 11.07
N SER A 567 -0.60 5.17 11.94
CA SER A 567 -1.04 4.53 13.17
C SER A 567 -0.85 5.47 14.37
N SER A 568 -1.71 5.34 15.34
CA SER A 568 -1.61 6.09 16.61
C SER A 568 -0.89 5.23 17.66
N VAL A 569 -0.09 5.85 18.50
CA VAL A 569 0.45 5.22 19.70
C VAL A 569 -0.58 5.28 20.81
N ASP A 570 -0.63 4.28 21.67
CA ASP A 570 -1.53 4.28 22.83
C ASP A 570 -1.26 5.51 23.72
N ARG A 571 -2.33 6.19 24.10
CA ARG A 571 -2.28 7.38 24.95
C ARG A 571 -1.69 7.10 26.33
N ALA A 572 -1.94 5.92 26.90
CA ALA A 572 -1.35 5.54 28.18
C ALA A 572 0.16 5.40 28.06
N HIS A 573 0.64 4.81 26.96
CA HIS A 573 2.05 4.69 26.65
C HIS A 573 2.71 6.06 26.43
N ILE A 574 2.12 6.95 25.61
CA ILE A 574 2.60 8.33 25.42
C ILE A 574 2.73 9.06 26.76
N LYS A 575 1.70 8.92 27.63
CA LYS A 575 1.68 9.54 28.96
C LYS A 575 2.75 8.98 29.88
N SER A 576 3.00 7.66 29.87
CA SER A 576 4.04 7.01 30.69
C SER A 576 5.45 7.48 30.32
N LEU A 577 5.67 7.77 29.04
CA LEU A 577 6.93 8.32 28.53
C LEU A 577 7.07 9.84 28.75
N GLY A 578 6.02 10.52 29.20
CA GLY A 578 5.99 12.00 29.39
C GLY A 578 6.02 12.78 28.07
N LEU A 579 5.69 12.13 26.94
CA LEU A 579 5.68 12.76 25.62
C LEU A 579 4.48 13.68 25.44
N LYS A 580 4.65 14.74 24.66
CA LYS A 580 3.61 15.71 24.32
C LYS A 580 3.50 15.83 22.80
N GLY A 581 2.29 16.11 22.31
CA GLY A 581 2.05 16.39 20.90
C GLY A 581 1.41 15.21 20.16
N ASP A 582 1.48 15.26 18.83
CA ASP A 582 0.86 14.33 17.89
C ASP A 582 1.82 13.18 17.56
N VAL A 583 2.00 12.27 18.53
CA VAL A 583 2.89 11.10 18.41
C VAL A 583 2.17 9.99 17.64
N ILE A 584 2.85 9.46 16.63
CA ILE A 584 2.40 8.35 15.79
C ILE A 584 3.38 7.19 15.88
N GLY A 585 2.89 5.97 15.66
CA GLY A 585 3.74 4.77 15.59
C GLY A 585 4.36 4.59 14.21
N ASP A 586 3.53 4.73 13.18
CA ASP A 586 3.89 4.37 11.82
C ASP A 586 3.37 5.42 10.83
N SER A 587 4.15 5.66 9.78
CA SER A 587 3.78 6.51 8.66
C SER A 587 3.93 5.74 7.35
N TRP A 588 2.81 5.51 6.66
CA TRP A 588 2.74 4.72 5.45
C TRP A 588 2.33 5.54 4.25
N GLN A 589 2.86 5.19 3.10
CA GLN A 589 2.33 5.61 1.81
C GLN A 589 2.59 4.56 0.74
N ILE A 590 1.56 4.24 -0.02
CA ILE A 590 1.64 3.46 -1.23
C ILE A 590 1.48 4.41 -2.40
N VAL A 591 2.37 4.34 -3.39
CA VAL A 591 2.24 5.00 -4.70
C VAL A 591 2.40 3.95 -5.78
N TYR A 592 1.54 3.96 -6.78
CA TYR A 592 1.60 2.96 -7.83
C TYR A 592 1.00 3.43 -9.16
N SER A 593 1.40 2.73 -10.21
CA SER A 593 0.91 2.84 -11.57
C SER A 593 0.50 1.45 -12.08
N PRO A 594 0.06 1.30 -13.34
CA PRO A 594 -0.12 -0.03 -13.92
C PRO A 594 1.15 -0.90 -13.96
N ASP A 595 2.35 -0.32 -13.82
CA ASP A 595 3.62 -1.04 -13.97
C ASP A 595 4.25 -1.44 -12.65
N TYR A 596 4.26 -0.54 -11.66
CA TYR A 596 4.95 -0.74 -10.38
C TYR A 596 4.12 -0.27 -9.19
N VAL A 597 4.25 -1.03 -8.10
CA VAL A 597 3.73 -0.64 -6.77
C VAL A 597 4.92 -0.39 -5.86
N CYS A 598 4.95 0.80 -5.27
CA CYS A 598 5.93 1.21 -4.26
C CYS A 598 5.22 1.40 -2.93
N THR A 599 5.53 0.57 -1.96
CA THR A 599 5.06 0.74 -0.57
C THR A 599 6.19 1.28 0.28
N THR A 600 5.89 2.27 1.09
CA THR A 600 6.82 2.89 2.03
C THR A 600 6.24 2.85 3.43
N TRP A 601 6.99 2.32 4.37
CA TRP A 601 6.81 2.50 5.81
C TRP A 601 7.96 3.35 6.36
N ILE A 602 7.65 4.22 7.31
CA ILE A 602 8.61 5.06 8.05
C ILE A 602 8.23 5.02 9.53
N GLY A 603 9.22 4.73 10.36
CA GLY A 603 9.03 4.63 11.80
C GLY A 603 10.35 4.46 12.55
N TYR A 604 10.27 4.10 13.80
CA TYR A 604 11.40 3.63 14.58
C TYR A 604 11.34 2.13 14.79
N LYS A 605 12.47 1.50 15.12
CA LYS A 605 12.51 0.07 15.46
C LYS A 605 11.51 -0.23 16.60
N ASP A 606 11.55 0.55 17.65
CA ASP A 606 10.53 0.58 18.72
C ASP A 606 9.47 1.63 18.42
N ILE A 607 8.21 1.37 18.79
CA ILE A 607 7.09 2.26 18.42
C ILE A 607 7.28 3.67 18.93
N ALA A 608 7.66 3.83 20.19
CA ALA A 608 8.05 5.10 20.81
C ALA A 608 8.84 4.85 22.09
N THR A 609 9.88 5.63 22.29
CA THR A 609 10.66 5.71 23.52
C THR A 609 10.72 7.16 23.97
N LYS A 610 11.27 7.42 25.17
CA LYS A 610 11.44 8.79 25.64
C LYS A 610 12.34 9.65 24.73
N GLU A 611 13.32 9.04 24.10
CA GLU A 611 14.31 9.70 23.25
C GLU A 611 13.92 9.70 21.78
N TYR A 612 13.28 8.63 21.32
CA TYR A 612 12.95 8.40 19.91
C TYR A 612 11.47 8.14 19.74
N TYR A 613 10.78 9.08 19.12
CA TYR A 613 9.37 8.96 18.76
C TYR A 613 9.06 9.74 17.47
N LEU A 614 8.11 9.25 16.71
CA LEU A 614 7.70 9.87 15.46
C LEU A 614 6.54 10.82 15.72
N THR A 615 6.64 12.06 15.24
CA THR A 615 5.49 12.98 15.20
C THR A 615 4.81 12.91 13.84
N ASN A 616 3.52 13.21 13.79
CA ASN A 616 2.77 13.20 12.54
C ASN A 616 3.36 14.17 11.50
N SER A 617 3.87 15.33 11.91
CA SER A 617 4.51 16.28 11.01
C SER A 617 5.79 15.73 10.37
N VAL A 618 6.65 15.08 11.16
CA VAL A 618 7.89 14.44 10.66
C VAL A 618 7.56 13.26 9.76
N GLY A 619 6.70 12.34 10.23
CA GLY A 619 6.32 11.16 9.45
C GLY A 619 5.60 11.49 8.15
N SER A 620 4.66 12.44 8.16
CA SER A 620 3.95 12.87 6.95
C SER A 620 4.85 13.66 5.99
N GLY A 621 5.78 14.48 6.52
CA GLY A 621 6.78 15.18 5.74
C GLY A 621 7.72 14.22 5.00
N ALA A 622 8.28 13.25 5.73
CA ALA A 622 9.19 12.26 5.17
C ALA A 622 8.51 11.39 4.10
N ARG A 623 7.35 10.77 4.41
CA ARG A 623 6.64 9.93 3.43
C ARG A 623 6.27 10.69 2.16
N ARG A 624 5.88 11.98 2.26
CA ARG A 624 5.54 12.82 1.10
C ARG A 624 6.74 13.01 0.17
N VAL A 625 7.94 13.27 0.71
CA VAL A 625 9.15 13.43 -0.09
C VAL A 625 9.56 12.09 -0.69
N VAL A 626 9.64 11.05 0.11
CA VAL A 626 9.99 9.69 -0.34
C VAL A 626 9.06 9.23 -1.46
N SER A 627 7.75 9.41 -1.29
CA SER A 627 6.77 9.02 -2.32
C SER A 627 6.94 9.77 -3.63
N ARG A 628 7.30 11.05 -3.60
CA ARG A 628 7.62 11.84 -4.81
C ARG A 628 8.88 11.34 -5.50
N LEU A 629 9.91 10.99 -4.73
CA LEU A 629 11.14 10.40 -5.27
C LEU A 629 10.88 9.04 -5.92
N LEU A 630 10.08 8.17 -5.27
CA LEU A 630 9.67 6.89 -5.83
C LEU A 630 8.82 7.07 -7.09
N THR A 631 7.85 7.99 -7.09
CA THR A 631 7.05 8.30 -8.28
C THR A 631 7.93 8.76 -9.44
N ALA A 632 8.89 9.62 -9.17
CA ALA A 632 9.79 10.14 -10.21
C ALA A 632 10.79 9.09 -10.72
N GLY A 633 11.37 8.27 -9.83
CA GLY A 633 12.46 7.35 -10.15
C GLY A 633 12.03 5.92 -10.49
N ILE A 634 10.87 5.47 -10.01
CA ILE A 634 10.42 4.08 -10.19
C ILE A 634 9.33 3.93 -11.25
N LEU A 635 8.27 4.80 -11.22
CA LEU A 635 7.13 4.64 -12.11
C LEU A 635 7.49 5.00 -13.56
N GLU A 636 6.89 4.28 -14.51
CA GLU A 636 7.10 4.51 -15.93
C GLU A 636 6.29 5.71 -16.43
N THR A 637 6.71 6.27 -17.58
CA THR A 637 5.96 7.33 -18.27
C THR A 637 4.90 6.74 -19.18
N ASN A 638 3.81 7.49 -19.44
CA ASN A 638 2.74 7.11 -20.35
C ASN A 638 2.02 5.80 -20.01
N SER A 639 1.93 5.48 -18.74
CA SER A 639 1.27 4.28 -18.22
C SER A 639 -0.10 4.61 -17.65
N ARG A 640 -1.16 3.95 -18.15
CA ARG A 640 -2.54 4.23 -17.75
C ARG A 640 -3.34 2.98 -17.44
N PHE A 641 -4.17 3.05 -16.41
CA PHE A 641 -5.11 1.98 -16.10
C PHE A 641 -6.14 1.84 -17.21
N LYS A 642 -6.21 0.66 -17.81
CA LYS A 642 -7.18 0.37 -18.89
C LYS A 642 -8.52 0.03 -18.28
N GLN A 643 -9.56 0.74 -18.70
CA GLN A 643 -10.93 0.45 -18.25
C GLN A 643 -11.38 -0.90 -18.86
N PRO A 644 -11.75 -1.88 -18.03
CA PRO A 644 -12.29 -3.15 -18.53
C PRO A 644 -13.70 -2.97 -19.06
N SER A 645 -14.10 -3.84 -19.98
CA SER A 645 -15.48 -3.84 -20.55
C SER A 645 -16.58 -4.16 -19.53
N SER A 646 -16.19 -4.67 -18.39
CA SER A 646 -17.06 -4.93 -17.22
C SER A 646 -17.45 -3.66 -16.45
N VAL A 647 -16.83 -2.49 -16.75
CA VAL A 647 -17.06 -1.22 -16.07
C VAL A 647 -17.73 -0.22 -17.01
N VAL A 648 -18.73 0.46 -16.49
CA VAL A 648 -19.42 1.58 -17.15
C VAL A 648 -19.36 2.82 -16.28
N THR A 649 -19.48 4.00 -16.91
CA THR A 649 -19.59 5.27 -16.19
C THR A 649 -21.02 5.79 -16.25
N ALA A 650 -21.44 6.46 -15.17
CA ALA A 650 -22.71 7.16 -15.12
C ALA A 650 -22.55 8.48 -14.37
N THR A 651 -23.22 9.52 -14.82
CA THR A 651 -23.30 10.79 -14.10
C THR A 651 -24.47 10.72 -13.13
N ILE A 652 -24.17 10.69 -11.84
CA ILE A 652 -25.19 10.63 -10.79
C ILE A 652 -25.47 12.00 -10.19
N GLU A 653 -26.67 12.16 -9.63
CA GLU A 653 -26.99 13.27 -8.76
C GLU A 653 -26.60 12.94 -7.33
N LEU A 654 -25.77 13.80 -6.74
CA LEU A 654 -25.33 13.64 -5.36
C LEU A 654 -26.50 13.77 -4.37
N GLU A 655 -26.37 13.08 -3.22
CA GLU A 655 -27.35 13.02 -2.13
C GLU A 655 -28.66 12.31 -2.54
N THR A 656 -28.66 11.52 -3.60
CA THR A 656 -29.81 10.65 -3.90
C THR A 656 -29.64 9.29 -3.19
N ASN A 657 -30.71 8.84 -2.52
CA ASN A 657 -30.77 7.53 -1.87
C ASN A 657 -32.19 6.96 -2.03
N PRO A 658 -32.39 5.93 -2.88
CA PRO A 658 -31.39 5.25 -3.71
C PRO A 658 -30.72 6.15 -4.75
N LEU A 659 -29.57 5.71 -5.29
CA LEU A 659 -28.81 6.43 -6.30
C LEU A 659 -29.65 6.67 -7.57
N LYS A 660 -29.58 7.91 -8.10
CA LYS A 660 -30.22 8.27 -9.36
C LYS A 660 -29.25 8.98 -10.30
N LEU A 661 -29.49 8.87 -11.59
CA LEU A 661 -28.79 9.63 -12.61
C LEU A 661 -29.09 11.12 -12.45
N ALA A 662 -28.12 11.96 -12.72
CA ALA A 662 -28.31 13.40 -12.80
C ALA A 662 -29.09 13.75 -14.05
N SER A 663 -30.06 14.68 -13.95
CA SER A 663 -30.70 15.29 -15.10
C SER A 663 -29.75 16.29 -15.78
N GLU A 664 -30.06 16.73 -16.97
CA GLU A 664 -29.36 17.85 -17.63
C GLU A 664 -29.43 19.15 -16.80
N TYR A 665 -30.49 19.32 -16.02
CA TYR A 665 -30.76 20.49 -15.16
C TYR A 665 -30.15 20.38 -13.76
N THR A 666 -29.53 19.28 -13.39
CA THR A 666 -28.86 19.15 -12.09
C THR A 666 -27.65 20.09 -12.05
N PRO A 667 -27.51 20.94 -11.02
CA PRO A 667 -26.32 21.81 -10.86
C PRO A 667 -24.99 21.04 -10.89
N ALA A 668 -23.99 21.61 -11.54
CA ALA A 668 -22.67 20.95 -11.69
C ALA A 668 -22.06 20.49 -10.37
N LYS A 669 -22.21 21.27 -9.30
CA LYS A 669 -21.73 20.91 -7.94
C LYS A 669 -22.46 19.71 -7.33
N LEU A 670 -23.63 19.34 -7.88
CA LEU A 670 -24.40 18.17 -7.46
C LEU A 670 -24.33 17.02 -8.46
N LYS A 671 -23.47 17.11 -9.48
CA LYS A 671 -23.17 16.03 -10.41
C LYS A 671 -21.85 15.37 -10.03
N SER A 672 -21.78 14.05 -10.19
CA SER A 672 -20.53 13.31 -10.12
C SER A 672 -20.51 12.21 -11.17
N VAL A 673 -19.39 12.09 -11.88
CA VAL A 673 -19.15 10.96 -12.79
C VAL A 673 -18.58 9.83 -11.96
N GLU A 674 -19.26 8.69 -12.00
CA GLU A 674 -18.95 7.53 -11.16
C GLU A 674 -18.84 6.25 -11.99
N TYR A 675 -18.07 5.29 -11.45
CA TYR A 675 -17.86 3.99 -12.08
C TYR A 675 -18.75 2.93 -11.44
N PHE A 676 -19.28 2.04 -12.27
CA PHE A 676 -20.15 0.94 -11.87
C PHE A 676 -19.77 -0.32 -12.62
N ARG A 677 -20.00 -1.47 -12.01
CA ARG A 677 -20.00 -2.72 -12.76
C ARG A 677 -21.15 -2.67 -13.79
N LYS A 678 -20.92 -3.16 -14.97
CA LYS A 678 -21.94 -3.24 -16.02
C LYS A 678 -23.19 -3.97 -15.49
N GLY A 679 -24.33 -3.31 -15.60
CA GLY A 679 -25.61 -3.80 -15.09
C GLY A 679 -25.94 -3.40 -13.65
N THR A 680 -25.06 -2.67 -12.93
CA THR A 680 -25.37 -2.18 -11.58
C THR A 680 -25.46 -0.64 -11.49
N ALA A 681 -25.23 0.07 -12.58
CA ALA A 681 -25.44 1.52 -12.63
C ALA A 681 -26.91 1.87 -12.43
N PRO A 682 -27.23 2.99 -11.76
CA PRO A 682 -28.62 3.46 -11.65
C PRO A 682 -29.21 3.71 -13.02
N SER A 683 -30.49 3.39 -13.21
CA SER A 683 -31.23 3.61 -14.45
C SER A 683 -32.22 4.76 -14.34
N GLU A 684 -32.65 5.12 -13.13
CA GLU A 684 -33.58 6.19 -12.88
C GLU A 684 -32.93 7.57 -12.88
N VAL A 685 -33.50 8.52 -13.57
CA VAL A 685 -33.08 9.94 -13.56
C VAL A 685 -33.73 10.64 -12.36
N SER A 686 -32.97 11.49 -11.70
CA SER A 686 -33.50 12.36 -10.64
C SER A 686 -34.28 13.52 -11.29
N PHE A 687 -35.51 13.71 -10.87
CA PHE A 687 -36.34 14.84 -11.30
C PHE A 687 -36.31 16.01 -10.31
N ARG A 688 -35.56 15.92 -9.24
CA ARG A 688 -35.41 17.01 -8.24
C ARG A 688 -34.99 18.33 -8.88
N PHE A 689 -34.09 18.26 -9.86
CA PHE A 689 -33.80 19.38 -10.76
C PHE A 689 -34.32 19.07 -12.17
N SER A 690 -35.48 19.59 -12.49
CA SER A 690 -36.10 19.51 -13.80
C SER A 690 -36.13 20.90 -14.44
N LYS A 691 -36.46 20.97 -15.72
CA LYS A 691 -36.80 22.23 -16.37
C LYS A 691 -38.02 22.82 -15.68
N LEU A 692 -37.98 24.10 -15.37
CA LEU A 692 -39.09 24.75 -14.71
C LEU A 692 -40.32 24.84 -15.65
N GLU A 693 -41.48 24.75 -15.07
CA GLU A 693 -42.74 24.96 -15.77
C GLU A 693 -42.85 26.41 -16.25
N ASN A 694 -43.59 26.65 -17.34
CA ASN A 694 -43.89 28.01 -17.78
C ASN A 694 -44.87 28.67 -16.82
N PRO A 695 -44.73 29.96 -16.53
CA PRO A 695 -45.83 30.73 -15.94
C PRO A 695 -47.03 30.71 -16.89
N THR A 696 -48.21 30.97 -16.38
CA THR A 696 -49.46 30.97 -17.17
C THR A 696 -50.20 32.30 -17.05
N ASN A 697 -51.20 32.50 -17.88
CA ASN A 697 -52.05 33.64 -17.79
C ASN A 697 -51.38 35.03 -17.90
N LEU A 698 -50.26 35.10 -18.66
CA LEU A 698 -49.54 36.37 -18.82
C LEU A 698 -50.45 37.41 -19.52
N LYS A 699 -50.67 38.55 -18.87
CA LYS A 699 -51.46 39.67 -19.30
C LYS A 699 -50.68 40.97 -19.17
N ILE A 700 -51.06 41.94 -20.03
CA ILE A 700 -50.52 43.30 -20.01
C ILE A 700 -51.66 44.31 -19.66
N GLU A 701 -51.30 45.24 -18.78
CA GLU A 701 -52.12 46.41 -18.46
C GLU A 701 -51.28 47.69 -18.66
N ASN A 702 -51.76 48.67 -19.38
CA ASN A 702 -51.08 49.93 -19.62
C ASN A 702 -51.80 51.06 -18.89
N SER A 703 -51.07 51.81 -18.06
CA SER A 703 -51.65 52.99 -17.37
C SER A 703 -50.53 54.01 -17.10
N GLY A 704 -50.75 55.24 -17.49
CA GLY A 704 -49.86 56.38 -17.18
C GLY A 704 -48.41 56.23 -17.64
N GLY A 705 -48.20 55.64 -18.84
CA GLY A 705 -46.83 55.39 -19.37
C GLY A 705 -46.11 54.18 -18.80
N THR A 706 -46.74 53.43 -17.89
CA THR A 706 -46.22 52.21 -17.29
C THR A 706 -46.95 51.01 -17.86
N THR A 707 -46.20 50.03 -18.35
CA THR A 707 -46.69 48.71 -18.73
C THR A 707 -46.53 47.73 -17.53
N THR A 708 -47.63 47.19 -17.05
CA THR A 708 -47.64 46.20 -15.97
C THR A 708 -47.93 44.83 -16.55
N LEU A 709 -47.03 43.89 -16.30
CA LEU A 709 -47.19 42.47 -16.63
C LEU A 709 -47.74 41.76 -15.42
N ASN A 710 -48.73 40.90 -15.58
CA ASN A 710 -49.33 40.06 -14.56
C ASN A 710 -49.41 38.62 -15.09
N TRP A 711 -49.07 37.63 -14.26
CA TRP A 711 -49.14 36.22 -14.63
C TRP A 711 -49.48 35.34 -13.44
N SER A 712 -49.85 34.09 -13.70
CA SER A 712 -49.99 33.06 -12.65
C SER A 712 -48.65 32.36 -12.47
N GLY A 713 -48.23 32.21 -11.21
CA GLY A 713 -46.95 31.56 -10.87
C GLY A 713 -47.00 30.05 -11.04
N ILE A 714 -45.84 29.43 -10.98
CA ILE A 714 -45.68 27.97 -10.95
C ILE A 714 -45.69 27.46 -9.52
N PRO A 715 -46.02 26.16 -9.30
CA PRO A 715 -45.82 25.52 -8.01
C PRO A 715 -44.35 25.62 -7.54
N THR A 716 -44.12 25.57 -6.24
CA THR A 716 -42.73 25.53 -5.69
C THR A 716 -42.03 24.28 -6.19
N PRO A 717 -40.91 24.42 -6.95
CA PRO A 717 -40.20 23.27 -7.49
C PRO A 717 -39.60 22.39 -6.38
N ASP A 718 -39.51 21.07 -6.59
CA ASP A 718 -39.00 20.06 -5.66
C ASP A 718 -37.62 20.41 -5.10
N ALA A 719 -36.73 20.99 -5.93
CA ALA A 719 -35.39 21.37 -5.52
C ALA A 719 -35.34 22.31 -4.30
N ILE A 720 -36.40 23.13 -4.11
CA ILE A 720 -36.46 24.10 -3.00
C ILE A 720 -37.75 23.95 -2.16
N SER A 721 -38.61 22.99 -2.46
CA SER A 721 -39.84 22.70 -1.71
C SER A 721 -39.50 22.14 -0.35
N SER A 722 -39.89 22.84 0.71
CA SER A 722 -39.60 22.37 2.09
C SER A 722 -40.31 21.04 2.41
N LEU A 723 -41.54 20.86 1.87
CA LEU A 723 -42.30 19.63 2.05
C LEU A 723 -41.57 18.46 1.35
N TYR A 724 -41.27 18.56 0.07
CA TYR A 724 -40.58 17.53 -0.68
C TYR A 724 -39.22 17.19 -0.08
N LEU A 725 -38.39 18.20 0.26
CA LEU A 725 -37.06 17.98 0.84
C LEU A 725 -37.15 17.35 2.22
N THR A 726 -38.12 17.70 3.04
CA THR A 726 -38.30 17.10 4.37
C THR A 726 -38.62 15.61 4.25
N ASP A 727 -39.58 15.24 3.39
CA ASP A 727 -39.93 13.84 3.15
C ASP A 727 -38.76 13.06 2.57
N TYR A 728 -38.09 13.63 1.57
CA TYR A 728 -36.94 13.05 0.90
C TYR A 728 -35.78 12.72 1.88
N PHE A 729 -35.42 13.68 2.75
CA PHE A 729 -34.35 13.47 3.70
C PHE A 729 -34.77 12.55 4.84
N ASN A 730 -36.04 12.55 5.26
CA ASN A 730 -36.55 11.61 6.25
C ASN A 730 -36.49 10.17 5.76
N GLU A 731 -36.91 9.91 4.52
CA GLU A 731 -36.85 8.57 3.92
C GLU A 731 -35.40 8.10 3.71
N GLY A 732 -34.55 8.98 3.18
CA GLY A 732 -33.18 8.62 2.83
C GLY A 732 -32.22 8.54 4.00
N TYR A 733 -32.43 9.31 5.08
CA TYR A 733 -31.39 9.53 6.12
C TYR A 733 -31.90 9.38 7.56
N GLY A 734 -33.18 9.10 7.77
CA GLY A 734 -33.76 8.76 9.07
C GLY A 734 -33.41 9.75 10.17
N LYS A 735 -32.88 9.29 11.31
CA LYS A 735 -32.53 10.13 12.48
C LYS A 735 -31.57 11.30 12.15
N ARG A 736 -30.87 11.26 11.05
CA ARG A 736 -29.92 12.31 10.62
C ARG A 736 -30.55 13.32 9.63
N ALA A 737 -31.81 13.10 9.22
CA ALA A 737 -32.49 13.88 8.20
C ALA A 737 -32.44 15.38 8.45
N THR A 738 -32.83 15.85 9.64
CA THR A 738 -32.88 17.29 10.00
C THR A 738 -31.51 17.98 9.78
N LYS A 739 -30.43 17.32 10.15
CA LYS A 739 -29.06 17.88 9.98
C LYS A 739 -28.72 18.10 8.51
N TYR A 740 -29.02 17.12 7.66
CA TYR A 740 -28.69 17.20 6.23
C TYR A 740 -29.67 18.04 5.44
N LEU A 741 -30.91 18.08 5.86
CA LEU A 741 -31.93 19.00 5.35
C LEU A 741 -31.50 20.46 5.57
N ASN A 742 -31.02 20.82 6.77
CA ASN A 742 -30.53 22.18 7.03
C ASN A 742 -29.34 22.54 6.14
N ARG A 743 -28.38 21.62 5.95
CA ARG A 743 -27.27 21.82 5.01
C ARG A 743 -27.75 22.00 3.56
N ARG A 744 -28.79 21.26 3.17
CA ARG A 744 -29.42 21.43 1.84
C ARG A 744 -30.07 22.81 1.72
N TYR A 745 -30.74 23.31 2.74
CA TYR A 745 -31.27 24.67 2.74
C TYR A 745 -30.18 25.74 2.61
N GLU A 746 -29.10 25.61 3.36
CA GLU A 746 -27.93 26.49 3.23
C GLU A 746 -27.34 26.46 1.81
N TYR A 747 -27.20 25.26 1.24
CA TYR A 747 -26.74 25.12 -0.15
C TYR A 747 -27.69 25.78 -1.12
N ASN A 748 -29.00 25.57 -0.97
CA ASN A 748 -30.03 26.15 -1.86
C ASN A 748 -30.02 27.69 -1.77
N ILE A 749 -29.94 28.27 -0.60
CA ILE A 749 -29.79 29.71 -0.41
C ILE A 749 -28.58 30.26 -1.16
N ALA A 750 -27.46 29.60 -1.08
CA ALA A 750 -26.18 30.07 -1.63
C ALA A 750 -26.04 29.80 -3.15
N ASN A 751 -26.66 28.74 -3.71
CA ASN A 751 -26.34 28.26 -5.06
C ASN A 751 -27.59 28.15 -5.97
N ILE A 752 -28.81 28.06 -5.44
CA ILE A 752 -30.03 27.89 -6.21
C ILE A 752 -30.88 29.21 -6.20
N GLY A 753 -31.07 29.75 -5.02
CA GLY A 753 -31.88 30.91 -4.79
C GLY A 753 -33.38 30.59 -4.67
N SER A 754 -34.19 31.63 -4.60
CA SER A 754 -35.67 31.56 -4.59
C SER A 754 -36.23 31.41 -5.97
N ILE A 755 -37.43 30.83 -6.10
CA ILE A 755 -38.17 30.80 -7.34
C ILE A 755 -38.74 32.20 -7.66
N GLY A 756 -38.72 32.56 -8.88
CA GLY A 756 -39.26 33.80 -9.43
C GLY A 756 -39.27 33.76 -10.96
N TYR A 757 -39.20 34.94 -11.55
CA TYR A 757 -39.40 35.08 -12.98
C TYR A 757 -38.40 36.04 -13.59
N GLN A 758 -37.81 35.64 -14.70
CA GLN A 758 -36.96 36.49 -15.53
C GLN A 758 -37.83 37.10 -16.64
N VAL A 759 -37.79 38.40 -16.77
CA VAL A 759 -38.63 39.16 -17.74
C VAL A 759 -37.72 39.69 -18.85
N TYR A 760 -38.17 39.51 -20.08
CA TYR A 760 -37.47 39.99 -21.27
C TYR A 760 -38.41 40.82 -22.16
N LEU A 761 -37.83 41.76 -22.86
CA LEU A 761 -38.46 42.45 -23.97
C LEU A 761 -37.80 41.99 -25.29
N ASN A 762 -38.57 41.35 -26.15
CA ASN A 762 -38.12 40.94 -27.49
C ASN A 762 -38.68 41.91 -28.52
N THR A 763 -37.80 42.63 -29.20
CA THR A 763 -38.19 43.64 -30.25
C THR A 763 -38.20 43.03 -31.64
N GLY A 764 -37.99 41.70 -31.77
CA GLY A 764 -37.88 41.05 -33.10
C GLY A 764 -36.44 41.07 -33.64
N THR A 765 -35.62 42.06 -33.25
CA THR A 765 -34.23 42.19 -33.64
C THR A 765 -33.26 41.89 -32.43
N ALA A 766 -33.74 42.10 -31.23
CA ALA A 766 -32.99 41.87 -29.99
C ALA A 766 -33.93 41.43 -28.88
N THR A 767 -33.36 40.67 -27.92
CA THR A 767 -34.01 40.29 -26.65
C THR A 767 -33.25 40.95 -25.51
N THR A 768 -33.89 41.86 -24.82
CA THR A 768 -33.32 42.59 -23.69
C THR A 768 -33.77 41.95 -22.38
N ASP A 769 -32.85 41.67 -21.51
CA ASP A 769 -33.13 41.22 -20.12
C ASP A 769 -33.58 42.44 -19.29
N LEU A 770 -34.80 42.40 -18.78
CA LEU A 770 -35.39 43.47 -17.96
C LEU A 770 -35.19 43.22 -16.46
N GLY A 771 -34.73 42.04 -16.09
CA GLY A 771 -34.44 41.69 -14.73
C GLY A 771 -35.28 40.53 -14.17
N TRP A 772 -34.92 40.14 -12.97
CA TRP A 772 -35.58 39.07 -12.23
C TRP A 772 -36.48 39.62 -11.11
N THR A 773 -37.64 38.99 -10.89
CA THR A 773 -38.57 39.32 -9.81
C THR A 773 -39.08 38.04 -9.12
N SER A 774 -39.30 38.11 -7.80
CA SER A 774 -40.01 37.06 -7.06
C SER A 774 -41.54 37.18 -7.17
N ASN A 775 -42.04 38.33 -7.62
CA ASN A 775 -43.46 38.59 -7.72
C ASN A 775 -44.03 38.06 -9.03
N THR A 776 -45.34 37.86 -9.10
CA THR A 776 -46.10 37.49 -10.31
C THR A 776 -46.56 38.71 -11.08
N THR A 777 -45.94 39.84 -10.83
CA THR A 777 -46.15 41.12 -11.53
C THR A 777 -44.82 41.82 -11.79
N PHE A 778 -44.75 42.56 -12.89
CA PHE A 778 -43.56 43.34 -13.26
C PHE A 778 -43.95 44.63 -13.93
N LYS A 779 -43.35 45.74 -13.52
CA LYS A 779 -43.66 47.08 -14.10
C LYS A 779 -42.50 47.51 -14.98
N TYR A 780 -42.81 47.92 -16.18
CA TYR A 780 -41.88 48.43 -17.15
C TYR A 780 -42.26 49.85 -17.63
N THR A 781 -41.29 50.74 -17.52
CA THR A 781 -41.52 52.19 -17.93
C THR A 781 -40.64 52.60 -19.12
N GLY A 782 -39.91 51.64 -19.71
CA GLY A 782 -39.00 51.89 -20.81
C GLY A 782 -39.75 51.99 -22.17
N THR A 783 -38.95 52.20 -23.20
CA THR A 783 -39.41 52.29 -24.57
C THR A 783 -39.84 50.95 -25.15
N ILE A 784 -40.95 50.83 -25.79
CA ILE A 784 -41.53 49.62 -26.43
C ILE A 784 -41.70 49.87 -27.92
N PRO A 785 -40.79 49.35 -28.78
CA PRO A 785 -40.92 49.43 -30.24
C PRO A 785 -42.17 48.69 -30.76
N VAL A 786 -42.63 49.06 -31.92
CA VAL A 786 -43.73 48.35 -32.61
C VAL A 786 -43.32 46.89 -32.87
N GLY A 787 -44.24 45.94 -32.65
CA GLY A 787 -44.01 44.53 -32.87
C GLY A 787 -43.32 43.82 -31.73
N SER A 788 -42.92 44.52 -30.64
CA SER A 788 -42.27 43.92 -29.49
C SER A 788 -43.17 42.97 -28.71
N LYS A 789 -42.56 41.99 -28.06
CA LYS A 789 -43.22 41.05 -27.14
C LYS A 789 -42.49 41.04 -25.79
N PHE A 790 -43.27 40.93 -24.71
CA PHE A 790 -42.69 40.55 -23.40
C PHE A 790 -42.68 39.04 -23.27
N ILE A 791 -41.59 38.52 -22.73
CA ILE A 791 -41.43 37.11 -22.44
C ILE A 791 -41.19 36.99 -20.93
N VAL A 792 -41.92 36.12 -20.26
CA VAL A 792 -41.74 35.81 -18.84
C VAL A 792 -41.41 34.38 -18.70
N LYS A 793 -40.26 34.11 -18.10
CA LYS A 793 -39.74 32.76 -17.86
C LYS A 793 -39.63 32.50 -16.36
N SER A 794 -40.11 31.34 -15.90
CA SER A 794 -39.84 30.90 -14.54
C SER A 794 -38.36 30.65 -14.37
N SER A 795 -37.75 31.12 -13.28
CA SER A 795 -36.31 31.08 -13.07
C SER A 795 -35.97 31.15 -11.58
N TYR A 796 -34.95 30.44 -11.13
CA TYR A 796 -34.40 30.73 -9.83
C TYR A 796 -33.63 32.06 -9.84
N SER A 797 -33.45 32.67 -8.67
CA SER A 797 -32.70 33.94 -8.58
C SER A 797 -31.21 33.78 -8.85
N ILE A 798 -30.61 32.61 -8.56
CA ILE A 798 -29.20 32.32 -8.75
C ILE A 798 -28.99 31.32 -9.89
N PHE A 799 -29.60 30.13 -9.80
CA PHE A 799 -29.41 29.04 -10.77
C PHE A 799 -30.31 29.15 -11.97
N LYS A 800 -29.77 29.58 -13.11
CA LYS A 800 -30.53 29.89 -14.32
C LYS A 800 -30.65 28.76 -15.35
N ALA A 801 -29.84 27.66 -15.18
CA ALA A 801 -29.73 26.64 -16.22
C ALA A 801 -31.01 25.87 -16.52
N ASN A 802 -31.93 25.79 -15.57
CA ASN A 802 -33.24 25.13 -15.75
C ASN A 802 -34.41 26.07 -15.98
N MET A 803 -34.14 27.32 -16.40
CA MET A 803 -35.16 28.31 -16.73
C MET A 803 -36.18 27.75 -17.73
N SER A 804 -37.45 28.10 -17.55
CA SER A 804 -38.53 27.66 -18.44
C SER A 804 -38.39 28.24 -19.87
N ASN A 805 -39.11 27.66 -20.81
CA ASN A 805 -39.21 28.25 -22.16
C ASN A 805 -39.83 29.64 -22.13
N GLY A 806 -40.73 29.86 -21.17
CA GLY A 806 -41.45 31.12 -20.97
C GLY A 806 -42.79 31.20 -21.73
N VAL A 807 -43.50 32.25 -21.43
CA VAL A 807 -44.71 32.66 -22.13
C VAL A 807 -44.51 34.06 -22.66
N GLU A 808 -45.13 34.33 -23.80
CA GLU A 808 -45.00 35.61 -24.45
C GLU A 808 -46.38 36.31 -24.53
N VAL A 809 -46.32 37.60 -24.53
CA VAL A 809 -47.50 38.45 -24.83
C VAL A 809 -47.10 39.62 -25.69
N GLN A 810 -47.96 39.96 -26.70
CA GLN A 810 -47.74 41.10 -27.58
C GLN A 810 -47.73 42.37 -26.77
N ALA A 811 -46.65 43.16 -26.87
CA ALA A 811 -46.58 44.45 -26.21
C ALA A 811 -47.31 45.53 -26.99
N THR A 812 -47.97 46.46 -26.30
CA THR A 812 -48.46 47.70 -26.91
C THR A 812 -47.31 48.67 -27.06
N ALA A 813 -46.97 49.05 -28.27
CA ALA A 813 -45.94 50.01 -28.52
C ALA A 813 -46.22 51.35 -27.82
N ASN A 814 -45.25 51.94 -27.20
CA ASN A 814 -45.34 53.28 -26.64
C ASN A 814 -44.42 54.28 -27.38
N VAL A 815 -43.79 53.81 -28.44
CA VAL A 815 -43.08 54.64 -29.40
C VAL A 815 -43.74 54.43 -30.77
N PRO A 816 -44.11 55.51 -31.54
CA PRO A 816 -44.53 55.38 -32.93
C PRO A 816 -43.48 54.69 -33.77
N GLU A 817 -43.90 53.90 -34.80
CA GLU A 817 -42.95 53.34 -35.77
C GLU A 817 -42.10 54.48 -36.31
N ALA A 818 -40.85 54.54 -36.00
CA ALA A 818 -39.94 55.56 -36.49
C ALA A 818 -39.89 55.40 -38.04
N GLU A 819 -40.24 56.37 -38.80
CA GLU A 819 -39.94 56.43 -40.23
C GLU A 819 -38.46 56.05 -40.36
N THR A 820 -38.20 55.04 -41.18
CA THR A 820 -36.79 54.50 -41.34
C THR A 820 -35.94 55.62 -41.90
N THR A 821 -35.23 56.28 -41.00
CA THR A 821 -34.11 57.14 -41.41
C THR A 821 -33.16 56.27 -42.19
N GLY A 822 -32.67 56.71 -43.33
CA GLY A 822 -31.90 55.87 -44.28
C GLY A 822 -30.46 55.52 -43.78
N TRP A 823 -30.26 55.26 -42.46
CA TRP A 823 -28.92 54.88 -41.96
C TRP A 823 -28.66 53.44 -42.36
N GLN A 824 -27.40 53.17 -42.69
CA GLN A 824 -26.88 51.85 -43.05
C GLN A 824 -25.62 51.56 -42.29
N ALA A 825 -25.37 50.25 -42.00
CA ALA A 825 -24.16 49.77 -41.44
C ALA A 825 -23.54 48.67 -42.33
N SER A 826 -22.25 48.73 -42.52
CA SER A 826 -21.52 47.74 -43.35
C SER A 826 -20.24 47.31 -42.69
N LEU A 827 -19.85 46.06 -42.93
CA LEU A 827 -18.58 45.53 -42.48
C LEU A 827 -17.45 46.19 -43.24
N GLN A 828 -16.45 46.70 -42.54
CA GLN A 828 -15.19 47.19 -43.12
C GLN A 828 -14.20 46.00 -43.25
N GLY A 829 -13.64 45.82 -44.48
CA GLY A 829 -12.76 44.71 -44.80
C GLY A 829 -13.45 43.45 -45.24
N GLY A 830 -14.79 43.45 -45.39
CA GLY A 830 -15.55 42.29 -45.86
C GLY A 830 -16.16 41.44 -44.77
N SER A 831 -16.77 40.31 -45.18
CA SER A 831 -17.44 39.35 -44.26
C SER A 831 -16.49 38.34 -43.64
N CYS A 832 -15.24 38.24 -44.09
CA CYS A 832 -14.19 37.41 -43.55
C CYS A 832 -12.88 38.24 -43.42
N LEU A 833 -12.14 38.06 -42.34
CA LEU A 833 -10.85 38.67 -42.08
C LEU A 833 -9.87 37.63 -41.52
N THR A 834 -8.58 37.79 -41.84
CA THR A 834 -7.53 37.05 -41.13
C THR A 834 -7.43 37.55 -39.70
N VAL A 835 -6.90 36.68 -38.79
CA VAL A 835 -6.67 37.05 -37.36
C VAL A 835 -5.89 38.34 -37.26
N LYS A 836 -4.86 38.49 -38.10
CA LYS A 836 -4.03 39.70 -38.12
C LYS A 836 -4.81 40.93 -38.54
N GLU A 837 -5.52 40.89 -39.66
CA GLU A 837 -6.34 42.01 -40.17
C GLU A 837 -7.44 42.39 -39.18
N PHE A 838 -8.08 41.41 -38.53
CA PHE A 838 -9.07 41.67 -37.50
C PHE A 838 -8.44 42.39 -36.29
N THR A 839 -7.26 41.93 -35.82
CA THR A 839 -6.56 42.52 -34.68
C THR A 839 -6.15 43.96 -34.99
N ASP A 840 -5.59 44.21 -36.19
CA ASP A 840 -5.17 45.54 -36.61
C ASP A 840 -6.34 46.51 -36.71
N ARG A 841 -7.47 46.04 -37.22
CA ARG A 841 -8.73 46.84 -37.37
C ARG A 841 -9.41 47.06 -36.01
N LEU A 842 -9.36 46.07 -35.11
CA LEU A 842 -9.91 46.20 -33.77
C LEU A 842 -9.16 47.32 -32.98
N ASN A 843 -7.86 47.36 -33.09
CA ASN A 843 -7.02 48.36 -32.45
C ASN A 843 -7.27 49.77 -32.96
N ASN A 844 -7.67 49.87 -34.23
CA ASN A 844 -7.94 51.16 -34.91
C ASN A 844 -9.45 51.49 -35.01
N SER A 845 -10.33 50.74 -34.34
CA SER A 845 -11.79 50.92 -34.35
C SER A 845 -12.44 50.85 -35.74
N ASN A 846 -11.83 50.21 -36.73
CA ASN A 846 -12.22 50.16 -38.14
C ASN A 846 -12.85 48.85 -38.57
N LEU A 847 -13.80 48.31 -37.79
CA LEU A 847 -14.47 47.05 -38.08
C LEU A 847 -15.80 47.25 -38.80
N VAL A 848 -16.49 48.36 -38.54
CA VAL A 848 -17.84 48.67 -39.08
C VAL A 848 -17.86 50.13 -39.53
N LYS A 849 -18.57 50.38 -40.64
CA LYS A 849 -18.88 51.71 -41.10
C LYS A 849 -20.37 51.95 -41.02
N VAL A 850 -20.77 53.04 -40.40
CA VAL A 850 -22.18 53.47 -40.32
C VAL A 850 -22.32 54.75 -41.10
N THR A 851 -23.30 54.75 -42.03
CA THR A 851 -23.58 55.91 -42.84
C THR A 851 -25.08 56.26 -42.82
N GLU A 852 -25.41 57.56 -42.92
CA GLU A 852 -26.72 58.03 -43.04
C GLU A 852 -26.78 59.06 -44.23
N ASN A 853 -27.65 58.83 -45.25
CA ASN A 853 -27.69 59.61 -46.46
C ASN A 853 -26.28 59.85 -47.09
N GLY A 854 -25.42 58.86 -47.06
CA GLY A 854 -24.05 58.87 -47.62
C GLY A 854 -23.00 59.58 -46.74
N ILE A 855 -23.36 60.17 -45.59
CA ILE A 855 -22.47 60.76 -44.62
C ILE A 855 -22.01 59.72 -43.60
N ASP A 856 -20.75 59.67 -43.29
CA ASP A 856 -20.17 58.77 -42.28
C ASP A 856 -20.52 59.30 -40.86
N ILE A 857 -21.28 58.52 -40.14
CA ILE A 857 -21.73 58.82 -38.78
C ILE A 857 -21.17 57.79 -37.75
N THR A 858 -20.22 56.98 -38.14
CA THR A 858 -19.65 55.88 -37.28
C THR A 858 -19.23 56.31 -35.89
N ASN A 859 -18.65 57.54 -35.79
CA ASN A 859 -18.16 58.09 -34.54
C ASN A 859 -19.11 59.11 -33.88
N SER A 860 -20.39 59.14 -34.30
CA SER A 860 -21.37 60.07 -33.71
C SER A 860 -21.76 59.58 -32.30
N ASP A 861 -22.04 60.53 -31.38
CA ASP A 861 -22.37 60.27 -29.96
C ASP A 861 -23.62 59.36 -29.76
N TYR A 862 -24.47 59.28 -30.78
CA TYR A 862 -25.68 58.47 -30.76
C TYR A 862 -25.50 57.04 -31.39
N ILE A 863 -24.33 56.74 -31.96
CA ILE A 863 -24.01 55.44 -32.49
C ILE A 863 -23.22 54.63 -31.45
N THR A 864 -23.71 53.46 -31.15
CA THR A 864 -23.00 52.51 -30.29
C THR A 864 -22.76 51.20 -31.06
N ILE A 865 -21.51 50.77 -31.11
CA ILE A 865 -21.11 49.49 -31.73
C ILE A 865 -20.64 48.54 -30.62
N THR A 866 -21.31 47.43 -30.47
CA THR A 866 -20.94 46.39 -29.55
C THR A 866 -20.49 45.15 -30.34
N ASN A 867 -19.34 44.62 -30.01
CA ASN A 867 -18.79 43.44 -30.67
C ASN A 867 -18.86 42.26 -29.72
N SER A 868 -19.28 41.08 -30.19
CA SER A 868 -19.32 39.84 -29.44
C SER A 868 -18.76 38.65 -30.22
N CYS A 869 -18.11 37.71 -29.57
CA CYS A 869 -17.63 36.47 -30.14
C CYS A 869 -18.53 35.32 -29.65
N GLU A 870 -18.77 34.30 -30.47
CA GLU A 870 -19.73 33.22 -30.14
C GLU A 870 -19.34 32.44 -28.88
N ASP A 871 -18.08 32.48 -28.44
CA ASP A 871 -17.59 31.73 -27.25
C ASP A 871 -17.56 32.54 -25.95
N SER A 872 -18.48 33.44 -25.73
CA SER A 872 -18.72 34.13 -24.42
C SER A 872 -17.51 34.70 -23.71
N LEU A 873 -16.35 34.85 -24.34
CA LEU A 873 -15.11 35.35 -23.75
C LEU A 873 -14.81 36.79 -24.20
N ASN A 874 -14.37 37.60 -23.23
CA ASN A 874 -14.08 39.02 -23.36
C ASN A 874 -13.15 39.27 -24.57
N MET A 875 -13.69 39.85 -25.65
CA MET A 875 -13.04 40.03 -26.96
C MET A 875 -11.65 40.67 -26.92
N GLN A 876 -11.36 41.52 -25.94
CA GLN A 876 -10.06 42.19 -25.86
C GLN A 876 -8.84 41.31 -25.52
N ILE A 877 -9.07 40.15 -24.92
CA ILE A 877 -7.99 39.29 -24.40
C ILE A 877 -7.80 38.03 -25.22
N ASN A 878 -8.85 37.39 -25.70
CA ASN A 878 -8.78 36.04 -26.25
C ASN A 878 -8.74 35.93 -27.78
N CYS A 879 -9.27 36.88 -28.52
CA CYS A 879 -9.10 36.90 -29.99
C CYS A 879 -7.65 37.21 -30.44
N ARG A 880 -6.74 37.56 -29.53
CA ARG A 880 -5.33 37.82 -29.84
C ARG A 880 -4.42 36.58 -29.75
N SER A 881 -4.87 35.51 -29.12
CA SER A 881 -4.01 34.36 -28.78
C SER A 881 -4.40 33.07 -29.51
N LEU A 882 -5.29 33.10 -30.45
CA LEU A 882 -5.86 31.92 -31.07
C LEU A 882 -5.21 31.69 -32.45
N GLY A 883 -4.46 30.64 -32.57
CA GLY A 883 -4.05 30.05 -33.86
C GLY A 883 -5.16 29.16 -34.39
N ASP A 884 -5.10 28.78 -35.63
CA ASP A 884 -5.87 27.72 -36.35
C ASP A 884 -7.41 27.61 -36.16
N GLU A 885 -8.10 28.44 -35.41
CA GLU A 885 -9.55 28.33 -35.19
C GLU A 885 -10.35 29.38 -35.94
N GLU A 886 -11.60 29.04 -36.33
CA GLU A 886 -12.56 29.91 -37.00
C GLU A 886 -13.50 30.55 -35.97
N TYR A 887 -13.73 31.88 -36.04
CA TYR A 887 -14.62 32.60 -35.12
C TYR A 887 -15.68 33.38 -35.86
N ASN A 888 -16.93 33.36 -35.36
CA ASN A 888 -18.01 34.25 -35.81
C ASN A 888 -18.09 35.46 -34.87
N ILE A 889 -17.75 36.63 -35.37
CA ILE A 889 -17.83 37.88 -34.63
C ILE A 889 -19.12 38.58 -35.02
N THR A 890 -19.94 38.91 -34.03
CA THR A 890 -21.17 39.64 -34.20
C THR A 890 -21.01 41.09 -33.76
N HIS A 891 -21.27 42.01 -34.68
CA HIS A 891 -21.31 43.44 -34.44
C HIS A 891 -22.76 43.89 -34.31
N ILE A 892 -23.13 44.44 -33.16
CA ILE A 892 -24.44 45.03 -32.91
C ILE A 892 -24.28 46.54 -32.92
N ILE A 893 -24.83 47.20 -33.93
CA ILE A 893 -24.78 48.61 -34.11
C ILE A 893 -26.15 49.18 -33.68
N THR A 894 -26.16 50.04 -32.68
CA THR A 894 -27.33 50.69 -32.14
C THR A 894 -27.29 52.19 -32.45
N ASN A 895 -28.26 52.62 -33.16
CA ASN A 895 -28.48 54.06 -33.34
C ASN A 895 -29.49 54.51 -32.28
N LYS A 896 -29.08 55.24 -31.29
CA LYS A 896 -29.88 55.71 -30.15
C LYS A 896 -30.85 56.85 -30.59
N GLN A 897 -30.50 57.59 -31.63
CA GLN A 897 -31.35 58.70 -32.11
C GLN A 897 -32.65 58.19 -32.73
N VAL A 898 -32.58 57.06 -33.43
CA VAL A 898 -33.78 56.48 -34.11
C VAL A 898 -34.30 55.25 -33.40
N GLY A 899 -33.65 54.83 -32.29
CA GLY A 899 -34.10 53.70 -31.47
C GLY A 899 -34.00 52.34 -32.15
N SER A 900 -33.14 52.15 -33.14
CA SER A 900 -33.00 50.90 -33.90
C SER A 900 -31.63 50.37 -33.91
N SER A 901 -31.50 49.04 -34.06
CA SER A 901 -30.22 48.33 -34.10
C SER A 901 -30.13 47.47 -35.37
N LYS A 902 -28.86 47.28 -35.84
CA LYS A 902 -28.52 46.36 -36.92
C LYS A 902 -27.47 45.41 -36.48
N THR A 903 -27.56 44.18 -36.84
CA THR A 903 -26.58 43.13 -36.52
C THR A 903 -25.84 42.73 -37.80
N LEU A 904 -24.53 42.72 -37.74
CA LEU A 904 -23.66 42.25 -38.81
C LEU A 904 -22.75 41.17 -38.25
N THR A 905 -22.54 40.09 -39.03
CA THR A 905 -21.65 38.99 -38.57
C THR A 905 -20.50 38.82 -39.57
N ARG A 906 -19.31 38.55 -39.06
CA ARG A 906 -18.15 38.20 -39.89
C ARG A 906 -17.45 37.00 -39.35
N GLN A 907 -16.71 36.29 -40.21
CA GLN A 907 -15.78 35.25 -39.82
C GLN A 907 -14.39 35.82 -39.66
N VAL A 908 -13.67 35.31 -38.68
CA VAL A 908 -12.24 35.57 -38.48
C VAL A 908 -11.55 34.22 -38.43
N LYS A 909 -10.59 34.03 -39.31
CA LYS A 909 -9.81 32.78 -39.42
C LYS A 909 -8.38 33.06 -39.89
N GLU A 910 -7.47 32.11 -39.71
CA GLU A 910 -6.07 32.27 -40.06
C GLU A 910 -5.87 32.53 -41.56
N ASN A 911 -6.67 31.92 -42.41
CA ASN A 911 -6.63 32.03 -43.88
C ASN A 911 -8.05 32.38 -44.43
N CYS A 912 -8.43 33.63 -44.42
CA CYS A 912 -9.65 34.12 -45.04
C CYS A 912 -9.46 34.53 -46.48
#